data_9c2b142d4b8f90594cc3612b3acbbe90
#
_entry.id   9c2b142d4b8f90594cc3612b3acbbe90
#
_cell.length_a   1.000
_cell.length_b   1.000
_cell.length_c   1.000
_cell.angle_alpha   90.00
_cell.angle_beta   90.00
_cell.angle_gamma   90.00
#
_symmetry.space_group_name_H-M   'P 1'
#
loop_
_entity.id
_entity.type
_entity.pdbx_description
1 polymer ?
#
loop_
_entity_poly.entity_id
_entity_poly.type
_entity_poly.pdbx_seq_one_letter_code
_entity_poly.pdbx_strand_id
1 'polypeptide(L)'
;MKKITTFLLGLAAPFYFAQQAGDVVSAEQKLDLTPQGVINFIANHLGDQNTPEFSSYLNSFNVGLKGYKITYYTKNENNTLVKATGLLMYPNVPFKLSTVVSDHGTTDSRHNVPSNFKGALTAGFVVELSYVLNGYILMAPDYVGMGTGDGTHPYVDYATEAGATIDFITAANKVLTQLNIKRYDEYFLAGYSQGAHAAMSTLKRLSISNPDNIKFKYAYMGDGPYDFSGVTLNKGVLEKDIYPFTSFLANVLHTCNNTGYKTYNNDISEVISAEYLDRYNYHVVQDNGGLLWGPVIWRNLFTDTFINDVTNNPNNKLRQCMKPKDVYDWYNKTPMTLGHSTVDLAIPPENTSKTIDVQRGYYPWWDLNKYKLDSFYWGPLGHVGGIIPFTLASNAKFNALRSGGLLNQWAILTSKQSGTATLQASPLYSSQIKPDLGSLKLVAITEFNNEKTTSRPAKNDNLASLKDGVYLLKVLENNENKMIPYIKNTPEEIAENEIIQTENGGILKLKINDDELSAVNIFDDQKKLVRTISGEQYHSDGGINIKNLDSHNYIFEIITPFYNLQFKKTPEKQISENNIDIFTQNHQIKVRAGSDIKSIHIYSISGALILQQHVNKQYFESNNIETGVYLVQITLSNGKTINKKIKL
;
A
#
# COMPACT_ATOMS: atom_id res chain seq x y z
N MET A 1 -2.86 32.66 -32.76
CA MET A 1 -1.45 32.79 -32.33
C MET A 1 -1.42 32.82 -30.81
N LYS A 2 -1.16 31.66 -30.17
CA LYS A 2 -1.03 31.57 -28.72
C LYS A 2 0.34 32.10 -28.33
N LYS A 3 0.36 33.14 -27.50
CA LYS A 3 1.61 33.67 -26.93
C LYS A 3 2.19 32.63 -25.96
N ILE A 4 3.30 32.02 -26.34
CA ILE A 4 4.12 31.23 -25.42
C ILE A 4 4.84 32.27 -24.55
N THR A 5 4.45 32.38 -23.29
CA THR A 5 5.12 33.23 -22.31
C THR A 5 6.25 32.40 -21.72
N THR A 6 7.42 32.53 -22.30
CA THR A 6 8.65 32.02 -21.71
C THR A 6 9.03 32.96 -20.56
N PHE A 7 8.89 32.51 -19.33
CA PHE A 7 9.41 33.24 -18.16
C PHE A 7 10.90 32.94 -18.06
N LEU A 8 11.71 33.81 -18.64
CA LEU A 8 13.14 33.87 -18.38
C LEU A 8 13.31 34.57 -17.01
N LEU A 9 13.65 33.79 -15.98
CA LEU A 9 14.10 34.33 -14.70
C LEU A 9 15.49 34.96 -14.88
N GLY A 10 15.51 36.27 -15.12
CA GLY A 10 16.69 37.09 -15.02
C GLY A 10 17.06 37.31 -13.54
N LEU A 11 17.95 36.51 -12.98
CA LEU A 11 18.60 36.78 -11.70
C LEU A 11 19.80 37.70 -11.96
N ALA A 12 19.64 38.98 -11.66
CA ALA A 12 20.74 39.95 -11.58
C ALA A 12 21.32 39.94 -10.15
N ALA A 13 22.31 39.09 -9.91
CA ALA A 13 23.41 39.31 -8.96
C ALA A 13 24.48 38.21 -9.17
N PRO A 14 25.77 38.51 -9.27
CA PRO A 14 26.81 37.52 -9.54
C PRO A 14 27.30 36.88 -8.24
N PHE A 15 26.48 36.08 -7.61
CA PHE A 15 26.95 35.01 -6.74
C PHE A 15 26.85 33.73 -7.54
N TYR A 16 27.98 33.24 -8.08
CA TYR A 16 28.08 31.90 -8.62
C TYR A 16 27.90 30.91 -7.46
N PHE A 17 26.69 30.63 -7.08
CA PHE A 17 26.42 29.39 -6.33
C PHE A 17 26.67 28.26 -7.33
N ALA A 18 27.52 27.31 -6.95
CA ALA A 18 27.73 26.12 -7.75
C ALA A 18 26.37 25.42 -7.92
N GLN A 19 26.01 25.04 -9.14
CA GLN A 19 24.83 24.27 -9.44
C GLN A 19 24.84 22.98 -8.64
N GLN A 20 23.70 22.63 -8.05
CA GLN A 20 23.54 21.43 -7.24
C GLN A 20 22.27 20.66 -7.62
N ALA A 21 22.22 19.40 -7.22
CA ALA A 21 21.05 18.56 -7.38
C ALA A 21 19.82 19.24 -6.75
N GLY A 22 18.65 19.17 -7.42
CA GLY A 22 17.42 19.86 -7.03
C GLY A 22 17.36 21.35 -7.46
N ASP A 23 18.34 21.88 -8.18
CA ASP A 23 18.24 23.21 -8.76
C ASP A 23 17.41 23.21 -10.03
N VAL A 24 16.53 24.21 -10.15
CA VAL A 24 15.66 24.38 -11.33
C VAL A 24 16.46 25.03 -12.46
N VAL A 25 16.47 24.41 -13.63
CA VAL A 25 17.01 24.97 -14.88
C VAL A 25 15.94 25.77 -15.61
N SER A 26 14.73 25.19 -15.74
CA SER A 26 13.58 25.86 -16.34
C SER A 26 12.27 25.26 -15.82
N ALA A 27 11.20 26.06 -15.84
CA ALA A 27 9.84 25.62 -15.60
C ALA A 27 8.95 26.18 -16.72
N GLU A 28 8.52 25.31 -17.62
CA GLU A 28 7.73 25.68 -18.79
C GLU A 28 6.27 25.26 -18.59
N GLN A 29 5.34 26.21 -18.64
CA GLN A 29 3.92 25.90 -18.61
C GLN A 29 3.51 25.24 -19.94
N LYS A 30 3.14 23.97 -19.90
CA LYS A 30 2.71 23.17 -21.04
C LYS A 30 1.20 23.03 -21.15
N LEU A 31 0.48 23.08 -20.00
CA LEU A 31 -0.97 23.03 -19.93
C LEU A 31 -1.52 24.21 -19.12
N ASP A 32 -2.58 24.81 -19.66
CA ASP A 32 -3.47 25.73 -18.96
C ASP A 32 -4.89 25.46 -19.48
N LEU A 33 -5.56 24.52 -18.85
CA LEU A 33 -6.83 24.00 -19.33
C LEU A 33 -7.98 24.59 -18.53
N THR A 34 -9.00 25.06 -19.24
CA THR A 34 -10.32 25.32 -18.66
C THR A 34 -11.01 23.99 -18.28
N PRO A 35 -12.08 23.98 -17.48
CA PRO A 35 -12.82 22.76 -17.19
C PRO A 35 -13.21 21.97 -18.45
N GLN A 36 -13.72 22.61 -19.48
CA GLN A 36 -14.04 21.96 -20.75
C GLN A 36 -12.78 21.44 -21.48
N GLY A 37 -11.67 22.18 -21.36
CA GLY A 37 -10.37 21.75 -21.91
C GLY A 37 -9.85 20.49 -21.23
N VAL A 38 -10.10 20.30 -19.94
CA VAL A 38 -9.76 19.09 -19.20
C VAL A 38 -10.53 17.90 -19.73
N ILE A 39 -11.84 18.03 -19.90
CA ILE A 39 -12.68 16.96 -20.44
C ILE A 39 -12.16 16.51 -21.81
N ASN A 40 -11.88 17.46 -22.70
CA ASN A 40 -11.36 17.16 -24.04
C ASN A 40 -9.97 16.52 -23.99
N PHE A 41 -9.10 17.00 -23.10
CA PHE A 41 -7.76 16.44 -22.92
C PHE A 41 -7.81 14.98 -22.49
N ILE A 42 -8.66 14.66 -21.50
CA ILE A 42 -8.83 13.29 -20.99
C ILE A 42 -9.46 12.39 -22.07
N ALA A 43 -10.53 12.85 -22.74
CA ALA A 43 -11.18 12.08 -23.80
C ALA A 43 -10.20 11.71 -24.92
N ASN A 44 -9.31 12.63 -25.30
CA ASN A 44 -8.27 12.37 -26.30
C ASN A 44 -7.20 11.35 -25.84
N HIS A 45 -6.92 11.28 -24.53
CA HIS A 45 -5.95 10.32 -23.97
C HIS A 45 -6.55 8.92 -23.80
N LEU A 46 -7.85 8.83 -23.53
CA LEU A 46 -8.54 7.54 -23.34
C LEU A 46 -8.94 6.88 -24.66
N GLY A 47 -9.09 7.65 -25.72
CA GLY A 47 -9.52 7.12 -27.02
C GLY A 47 -10.78 6.26 -26.91
N ASP A 48 -10.73 5.05 -27.46
CA ASP A 48 -11.85 4.09 -27.45
C ASP A 48 -12.21 3.53 -26.06
N GLN A 49 -11.40 3.80 -25.03
CA GLN A 49 -11.70 3.41 -23.64
C GLN A 49 -12.66 4.39 -22.95
N ASN A 50 -13.09 5.44 -23.64
CA ASN A 50 -14.03 6.43 -23.12
C ASN A 50 -15.46 5.86 -23.10
N THR A 51 -15.81 5.17 -22.01
CA THR A 51 -17.17 4.64 -21.80
C THR A 51 -18.16 5.76 -21.45
N PRO A 52 -19.49 5.58 -21.68
CA PRO A 52 -20.50 6.55 -21.26
C PRO A 52 -20.46 6.87 -19.77
N GLU A 53 -20.13 5.88 -18.93
CA GLU A 53 -19.99 6.05 -17.48
C GLU A 53 -18.79 6.94 -17.15
N PHE A 54 -17.68 6.75 -17.82
CA PHE A 54 -16.48 7.57 -17.64
C PHE A 54 -16.69 8.99 -18.16
N SER A 55 -17.37 9.15 -19.30
CA SER A 55 -17.78 10.46 -19.81
C SER A 55 -18.71 11.20 -18.85
N SER A 56 -19.61 10.49 -18.18
CA SER A 56 -20.49 11.08 -17.15
C SER A 56 -19.69 11.58 -15.94
N TYR A 57 -18.71 10.78 -15.51
CA TYR A 57 -17.78 11.18 -14.44
C TYR A 57 -16.96 12.43 -14.83
N LEU A 58 -16.42 12.46 -16.05
CA LEU A 58 -15.65 13.58 -16.56
C LEU A 58 -16.49 14.87 -16.67
N ASN A 59 -17.75 14.77 -17.09
CA ASN A 59 -18.64 15.92 -17.21
C ASN A 59 -18.98 16.56 -15.87
N SER A 60 -18.77 15.87 -14.75
CA SER A 60 -18.89 16.44 -13.40
C SER A 60 -17.66 17.27 -13.01
N PHE A 61 -16.55 17.16 -13.73
CA PHE A 61 -15.30 17.84 -13.46
C PHE A 61 -15.39 19.32 -13.88
N ASN A 62 -15.32 20.23 -12.92
CA ASN A 62 -15.53 21.67 -13.18
C ASN A 62 -14.33 22.53 -12.72
N VAL A 63 -13.12 22.01 -12.88
CA VAL A 63 -11.88 22.68 -12.45
C VAL A 63 -10.88 22.65 -13.60
N GLY A 64 -10.19 23.76 -13.83
CA GLY A 64 -9.08 23.83 -14.76
C GLY A 64 -7.85 23.13 -14.23
N LEU A 65 -6.96 22.70 -15.12
CA LEU A 65 -5.66 22.10 -14.77
C LEU A 65 -4.51 22.94 -15.31
N LYS A 66 -3.44 23.01 -14.52
CA LYS A 66 -2.16 23.58 -14.95
C LYS A 66 -1.07 22.53 -14.90
N GLY A 67 -0.23 22.50 -15.94
CA GLY A 67 0.87 21.56 -16.06
C GLY A 67 2.16 22.24 -16.48
N TYR A 68 3.26 21.92 -15.80
CA TYR A 68 4.59 22.47 -16.03
C TYR A 68 5.57 21.34 -16.28
N LYS A 69 6.35 21.45 -17.37
CA LYS A 69 7.57 20.68 -17.54
C LYS A 69 8.68 21.40 -16.80
N ILE A 70 9.27 20.75 -15.83
CA ILE A 70 10.42 21.26 -15.07
C ILE A 70 11.67 20.53 -15.53
N THR A 71 12.70 21.31 -15.91
CA THR A 71 14.06 20.81 -16.10
C THR A 71 14.84 21.16 -14.84
N TYR A 72 15.54 20.18 -14.27
CA TYR A 72 16.28 20.31 -13.03
C TYR A 72 17.60 19.56 -13.06
N TYR A 73 18.49 19.84 -12.13
CA TYR A 73 19.73 19.10 -11.97
C TYR A 73 19.55 17.92 -11.02
N THR A 74 20.13 16.79 -11.39
CA THR A 74 20.27 15.58 -10.56
C THR A 74 21.61 14.90 -10.87
N LYS A 75 21.91 13.79 -10.21
CA LYS A 75 23.13 13.04 -10.43
C LYS A 75 22.89 11.76 -11.21
N ASN A 76 23.75 11.49 -12.18
CA ASN A 76 23.75 10.22 -12.90
C ASN A 76 24.49 9.11 -12.12
N GLU A 77 24.58 7.92 -12.69
CA GLU A 77 25.25 6.73 -12.12
C GLU A 77 26.74 6.93 -11.80
N ASN A 78 27.38 7.89 -12.45
CA ASN A 78 28.77 8.29 -12.20
C ASN A 78 28.90 9.46 -11.20
N ASN A 79 27.80 9.77 -10.48
CA ASN A 79 27.71 10.90 -9.54
C ASN A 79 27.99 12.28 -10.20
N THR A 80 27.84 12.38 -11.53
CA THR A 80 28.01 13.61 -12.31
C THR A 80 26.67 14.34 -12.37
N LEU A 81 26.70 15.67 -12.23
CA LEU A 81 25.52 16.52 -12.32
C LEU A 81 25.03 16.57 -13.77
N VAL A 82 23.78 16.19 -14.00
CA VAL A 82 23.10 16.15 -15.30
C VAL A 82 21.74 16.80 -15.22
N LYS A 83 21.15 17.14 -16.36
CA LYS A 83 19.78 17.62 -16.41
C LYS A 83 18.82 16.44 -16.53
N ALA A 84 17.74 16.49 -15.77
CA ALA A 84 16.58 15.62 -15.91
C ALA A 84 15.30 16.47 -16.06
N THR A 85 14.21 15.84 -16.46
CA THR A 85 12.90 16.48 -16.59
C THR A 85 11.83 15.77 -15.77
N GLY A 86 10.73 16.47 -15.53
CA GLY A 86 9.56 15.90 -14.86
C GLY A 86 8.34 16.81 -15.02
N LEU A 87 7.17 16.24 -14.68
CA LEU A 87 5.87 16.90 -14.74
C LEU A 87 5.45 17.37 -13.35
N LEU A 88 5.17 18.66 -13.24
CA LEU A 88 4.37 19.23 -12.14
C LEU A 88 2.99 19.57 -12.68
N MET A 89 1.93 18.99 -12.11
CA MET A 89 0.55 19.24 -12.54
C MET A 89 -0.37 19.41 -11.33
N TYR A 90 -1.34 20.32 -11.41
CA TYR A 90 -2.26 20.55 -10.31
C TYR A 90 -3.59 21.17 -10.77
N PRO A 91 -4.70 20.91 -10.03
CA PRO A 91 -5.96 21.59 -10.27
C PRO A 91 -5.86 23.06 -9.86
N ASN A 92 -6.43 23.94 -10.69
CA ASN A 92 -6.42 25.39 -10.45
C ASN A 92 -7.51 25.79 -9.46
N VAL A 93 -7.21 25.67 -8.17
CA VAL A 93 -8.15 25.93 -7.06
C VAL A 93 -7.55 26.86 -6.00
N PRO A 94 -8.37 27.59 -5.22
CA PRO A 94 -7.89 28.57 -4.25
C PRO A 94 -7.51 27.99 -2.87
N PHE A 95 -7.74 26.71 -2.63
CA PHE A 95 -7.49 26.06 -1.34
C PHE A 95 -6.22 25.19 -1.35
N LYS A 96 -5.83 24.68 -0.16
CA LYS A 96 -4.66 23.84 -0.01
C LYS A 96 -4.90 22.46 -0.62
N LEU A 97 -3.88 21.92 -1.27
CA LEU A 97 -3.85 20.58 -1.84
C LEU A 97 -2.77 19.72 -1.18
N SER A 98 -3.01 18.43 -1.10
CA SER A 98 -1.99 17.41 -0.78
C SER A 98 -1.21 17.05 -2.04
N THR A 99 -0.01 16.49 -1.88
CA THR A 99 0.88 16.17 -3.01
C THR A 99 1.03 14.66 -3.16
N VAL A 100 0.92 14.16 -4.39
CA VAL A 100 1.33 12.81 -4.77
C VAL A 100 2.60 12.91 -5.62
N VAL A 101 3.62 12.18 -5.22
CA VAL A 101 4.80 11.89 -6.04
C VAL A 101 4.55 10.55 -6.71
N SER A 102 4.58 10.52 -8.05
CA SER A 102 4.30 9.32 -8.84
C SER A 102 5.51 8.95 -9.69
N ASP A 103 6.11 7.82 -9.35
CA ASP A 103 7.20 7.24 -10.11
C ASP A 103 6.63 6.31 -11.19
N HIS A 104 6.90 6.63 -12.47
CA HIS A 104 6.32 5.90 -13.61
C HIS A 104 6.99 4.54 -13.84
N GLY A 105 6.23 3.60 -14.43
CA GLY A 105 6.74 2.29 -14.84
C GLY A 105 7.60 2.35 -16.10
N THR A 106 8.13 1.20 -16.52
CA THR A 106 8.93 1.07 -17.74
C THR A 106 8.20 1.62 -18.97
N THR A 107 8.86 2.49 -19.72
CA THR A 107 8.36 3.06 -20.96
C THR A 107 9.03 2.42 -22.16
N ASP A 108 8.36 2.45 -23.30
CA ASP A 108 8.89 1.92 -24.57
C ASP A 108 9.86 2.87 -25.27
N SER A 109 9.91 4.13 -24.85
CA SER A 109 10.79 5.16 -25.40
C SER A 109 11.04 6.25 -24.37
N ARG A 110 12.23 6.85 -24.42
CA ARG A 110 12.55 8.02 -23.61
C ARG A 110 11.58 9.20 -23.78
N HIS A 111 10.80 9.24 -24.85
CA HIS A 111 9.83 10.29 -25.12
C HIS A 111 8.44 10.01 -24.52
N ASN A 112 8.19 8.78 -24.05
CA ASN A 112 6.91 8.39 -23.45
C ASN A 112 6.96 8.53 -21.93
N VAL A 113 7.03 9.77 -21.47
CA VAL A 113 7.24 10.16 -20.06
C VAL A 113 6.22 11.19 -19.60
N PRO A 114 6.01 11.34 -18.29
CA PRO A 114 5.06 12.28 -17.74
C PRO A 114 5.21 13.72 -18.22
N SER A 115 6.44 14.25 -18.36
CA SER A 115 6.65 15.63 -18.83
C SER A 115 6.20 15.89 -20.25
N ASN A 116 5.97 14.83 -21.03
CA ASN A 116 5.39 14.87 -22.38
C ASN A 116 3.91 14.46 -22.39
N PHE A 117 3.29 14.30 -21.22
CA PHE A 117 1.91 13.79 -21.01
C PHE A 117 1.69 12.40 -21.63
N LYS A 118 2.69 11.54 -21.49
CA LYS A 118 2.69 10.16 -21.96
C LYS A 118 3.13 9.24 -20.83
N GLY A 119 2.90 7.96 -20.96
CA GLY A 119 3.26 6.95 -19.98
C GLY A 119 3.74 5.67 -20.63
N ALA A 120 4.08 4.68 -19.82
CA ALA A 120 4.66 3.40 -20.21
C ALA A 120 3.84 2.62 -21.24
N LEU A 121 2.54 2.69 -21.08
CA LEU A 121 1.52 2.15 -21.98
C LEU A 121 0.47 3.23 -22.14
N THR A 122 -0.43 3.08 -23.10
CA THR A 122 -1.58 3.99 -23.22
C THR A 122 -2.34 4.19 -21.90
N ALA A 123 -2.26 3.20 -20.99
CA ALA A 123 -2.80 3.28 -19.62
C ALA A 123 -1.84 3.95 -18.61
N GLY A 124 -0.56 4.14 -18.92
CA GLY A 124 0.42 4.64 -17.95
C GLY A 124 0.12 6.04 -17.45
N PHE A 125 -0.12 6.99 -18.35
CA PHE A 125 -0.45 8.36 -17.97
C PHE A 125 -1.82 8.51 -17.26
N VAL A 126 -2.68 7.50 -17.37
CA VAL A 126 -3.97 7.46 -16.63
C VAL A 126 -3.73 7.37 -15.12
N VAL A 127 -2.65 6.72 -14.68
CA VAL A 127 -2.27 6.66 -13.26
C VAL A 127 -1.98 8.06 -12.73
N GLU A 128 -1.08 8.79 -13.39
CA GLU A 128 -0.68 10.14 -13.00
C GLU A 128 -1.86 11.11 -13.07
N LEU A 129 -2.64 11.03 -14.15
CA LEU A 129 -3.81 11.85 -14.33
C LEU A 129 -4.87 11.62 -13.26
N SER A 130 -5.02 10.37 -12.80
CA SER A 130 -6.00 10.00 -11.78
C SER A 130 -5.78 10.76 -10.45
N TYR A 131 -4.52 10.97 -10.05
CA TYR A 131 -4.21 11.73 -8.83
C TYR A 131 -4.62 13.20 -8.95
N VAL A 132 -4.34 13.81 -10.10
CA VAL A 132 -4.73 15.22 -10.34
C VAL A 132 -6.25 15.37 -10.36
N LEU A 133 -6.97 14.42 -10.98
CA LEU A 133 -8.42 14.38 -10.99
C LEU A 133 -9.04 14.13 -9.61
N ASN A 134 -8.30 13.48 -8.71
CA ASN A 134 -8.66 13.33 -7.31
C ASN A 134 -8.24 14.53 -6.44
N GLY A 135 -7.74 15.62 -7.03
CA GLY A 135 -7.45 16.87 -6.33
C GLY A 135 -6.10 16.90 -5.65
N TYR A 136 -5.10 16.22 -6.20
CA TYR A 136 -3.72 16.31 -5.72
C TYR A 136 -2.87 17.20 -6.61
N ILE A 137 -1.83 17.77 -6.02
CA ILE A 137 -0.65 18.22 -6.77
C ILE A 137 0.10 16.95 -7.16
N LEU A 138 0.38 16.78 -8.44
CA LEU A 138 1.19 15.69 -8.98
C LEU A 138 2.61 16.15 -9.19
N MET A 139 3.57 15.39 -8.69
CA MET A 139 4.99 15.47 -9.02
C MET A 139 5.41 14.15 -9.65
N ALA A 140 5.74 14.15 -10.94
CA ALA A 140 6.13 12.93 -11.68
C ALA A 140 7.46 13.16 -12.39
N PRO A 141 8.60 12.65 -11.83
CA PRO A 141 9.91 12.71 -12.48
C PRO A 141 9.94 11.81 -13.70
N ASP A 142 10.73 12.18 -14.72
CA ASP A 142 10.96 11.35 -15.92
C ASP A 142 12.16 10.40 -15.76
N TYR A 143 12.95 10.55 -14.72
CA TYR A 143 14.26 9.92 -14.45
C TYR A 143 15.43 10.46 -15.30
N VAL A 144 16.66 10.07 -14.94
CA VAL A 144 17.89 10.39 -15.70
C VAL A 144 17.82 9.75 -17.08
N GLY A 145 18.23 10.47 -18.12
CA GLY A 145 18.25 9.98 -19.49
C GLY A 145 16.89 9.88 -20.19
N MET A 146 15.81 10.22 -19.48
CA MET A 146 14.45 10.20 -20.02
C MET A 146 13.96 11.62 -20.36
N GLY A 147 12.87 11.71 -21.13
CA GLY A 147 12.33 12.98 -21.62
C GLY A 147 13.37 13.73 -22.49
N THR A 148 13.65 14.97 -22.11
CA THR A 148 14.72 15.78 -22.71
C THR A 148 15.93 15.90 -21.77
N GLY A 149 16.06 14.98 -20.82
CA GLY A 149 17.20 14.89 -19.92
C GLY A 149 18.50 14.45 -20.63
N ASP A 150 19.62 14.69 -19.97
CA ASP A 150 20.94 14.34 -20.48
C ASP A 150 21.24 12.84 -20.26
N GLY A 151 22.03 12.25 -21.14
CA GLY A 151 22.55 10.88 -21.03
C GLY A 151 21.57 9.79 -21.43
N THR A 152 21.87 8.57 -21.02
CA THR A 152 21.05 7.36 -21.19
C THR A 152 20.38 7.00 -19.88
N HIS A 153 19.24 6.31 -19.95
CA HIS A 153 18.49 5.89 -18.76
C HIS A 153 19.17 4.72 -18.05
N PRO A 154 19.62 4.89 -16.78
CA PRO A 154 20.15 3.78 -15.98
C PRO A 154 18.99 2.96 -15.42
N TYR A 155 18.45 2.06 -16.25
CA TYR A 155 17.24 1.29 -15.99
C TYR A 155 17.29 0.48 -14.69
N VAL A 156 16.28 0.64 -13.83
CA VAL A 156 16.18 -0.01 -12.51
C VAL A 156 17.45 0.20 -11.68
N ASP A 157 17.87 1.45 -11.53
CA ASP A 157 19.05 1.80 -10.74
C ASP A 157 18.69 2.57 -9.47
N TYR A 158 18.94 1.94 -8.32
CA TYR A 158 18.60 2.49 -6.99
C TYR A 158 19.03 3.94 -6.78
N ALA A 159 20.29 4.26 -7.14
CA ALA A 159 20.86 5.55 -6.81
C ALA A 159 20.28 6.68 -7.67
N THR A 160 20.14 6.42 -8.97
CA THR A 160 19.68 7.41 -9.94
C THR A 160 18.18 7.61 -9.91
N GLU A 161 17.39 6.55 -9.72
CA GLU A 161 15.93 6.68 -9.57
C GLU A 161 15.57 7.45 -8.29
N ALA A 162 16.15 7.05 -7.14
CA ALA A 162 15.95 7.80 -5.89
C ALA A 162 16.43 9.24 -5.98
N GLY A 163 17.60 9.47 -6.59
CA GLY A 163 18.13 10.81 -6.79
C GLY A 163 17.21 11.67 -7.63
N ALA A 164 16.78 11.17 -8.79
CA ALA A 164 15.89 11.89 -9.70
C ALA A 164 14.58 12.28 -9.02
N THR A 165 13.97 11.37 -8.25
CA THR A 165 12.71 11.63 -7.54
C THR A 165 12.88 12.68 -6.44
N ILE A 166 13.90 12.54 -5.58
CA ILE A 166 14.16 13.48 -4.47
C ILE A 166 14.49 14.88 -4.99
N ASP A 167 15.38 14.96 -5.99
CA ASP A 167 15.79 16.23 -6.58
C ASP A 167 14.64 16.91 -7.33
N PHE A 168 13.74 16.11 -7.95
CA PHE A 168 12.53 16.64 -8.57
C PHE A 168 11.56 17.22 -7.55
N ILE A 169 11.35 16.55 -6.41
CA ILE A 169 10.50 17.08 -5.31
C ILE A 169 11.05 18.45 -4.87
N THR A 170 12.36 18.57 -4.70
CA THR A 170 13.03 19.81 -4.31
C THR A 170 12.83 20.90 -5.36
N ALA A 171 13.03 20.59 -6.64
CA ALA A 171 12.84 21.53 -7.76
C ALA A 171 11.36 21.96 -7.89
N ALA A 172 10.42 21.00 -7.85
CA ALA A 172 9.00 21.26 -7.95
C ALA A 172 8.48 22.13 -6.79
N ASN A 173 9.00 21.91 -5.58
CA ASN A 173 8.68 22.76 -4.42
C ASN A 173 9.13 24.22 -4.60
N LYS A 174 10.30 24.45 -5.21
CA LYS A 174 10.77 25.81 -5.57
C LYS A 174 9.78 26.46 -6.54
N VAL A 175 9.34 25.72 -7.57
CA VAL A 175 8.38 26.22 -8.57
C VAL A 175 6.99 26.49 -7.94
N LEU A 176 6.46 25.58 -7.13
CA LEU A 176 5.18 25.78 -6.43
C LEU A 176 5.21 27.03 -5.51
N THR A 177 6.34 27.28 -4.85
CA THR A 177 6.52 28.43 -4.00
C THR A 177 6.53 29.73 -4.82
N GLN A 178 7.23 29.76 -5.97
CA GLN A 178 7.24 30.89 -6.89
C GLN A 178 5.86 31.19 -7.47
N LEU A 179 5.08 30.13 -7.76
CA LEU A 179 3.71 30.23 -8.25
C LEU A 179 2.68 30.53 -7.14
N ASN A 180 3.12 30.62 -5.88
CA ASN A 180 2.28 30.83 -4.70
C ASN A 180 1.14 29.81 -4.56
N ILE A 181 1.40 28.54 -4.88
CA ILE A 181 0.41 27.47 -4.80
C ILE A 181 0.28 27.01 -3.34
N LYS A 182 -0.95 27.06 -2.82
CA LYS A 182 -1.26 26.61 -1.47
C LYS A 182 -1.25 25.10 -1.38
N ARG A 183 -0.50 24.55 -0.42
CA ARG A 183 -0.42 23.09 -0.20
C ARG A 183 -0.31 22.74 1.28
N TYR A 184 -0.69 21.52 1.61
CA TYR A 184 -0.34 20.87 2.88
C TYR A 184 1.12 20.43 2.84
N ASP A 185 1.77 20.38 4.00
CA ASP A 185 3.11 19.80 4.14
C ASP A 185 3.00 18.29 4.32
N GLU A 186 2.50 17.62 3.27
CA GLU A 186 2.36 16.18 3.23
C GLU A 186 2.51 15.66 1.81
N TYR A 187 3.21 14.53 1.71
CA TYR A 187 3.43 13.82 0.47
C TYR A 187 2.92 12.39 0.57
N PHE A 188 2.37 11.91 -0.53
CA PHE A 188 2.10 10.51 -0.79
C PHE A 188 3.03 10.05 -1.91
N LEU A 189 3.45 8.78 -1.86
CA LEU A 189 4.34 8.21 -2.86
C LEU A 189 3.65 7.05 -3.56
N ALA A 190 3.65 7.06 -4.87
CA ALA A 190 3.07 6.01 -5.70
C ALA A 190 4.09 5.54 -6.74
N GLY A 191 4.01 4.27 -7.12
CA GLY A 191 4.82 3.71 -8.19
C GLY A 191 4.35 2.32 -8.60
N TYR A 192 4.45 2.02 -9.89
CA TYR A 192 4.06 0.72 -10.44
C TYR A 192 5.20 0.13 -11.26
N SER A 193 5.46 -1.19 -11.12
CA SER A 193 6.53 -1.88 -11.87
C SER A 193 7.91 -1.25 -11.57
N GLN A 194 8.64 -0.74 -12.56
CA GLN A 194 9.87 0.05 -12.36
C GLN A 194 9.62 1.22 -11.40
N GLY A 195 8.47 1.90 -11.51
CA GLY A 195 8.11 3.00 -10.61
C GLY A 195 7.98 2.56 -9.14
N ALA A 196 7.55 1.33 -8.90
CA ALA A 196 7.53 0.77 -7.54
C ALA A 196 8.95 0.55 -6.99
N HIS A 197 9.91 0.16 -7.83
CA HIS A 197 11.31 0.10 -7.47
C HIS A 197 11.87 1.50 -7.19
N ALA A 198 11.57 2.49 -8.03
CA ALA A 198 11.99 3.87 -7.85
C ALA A 198 11.42 4.48 -6.55
N ALA A 199 10.15 4.24 -6.27
CA ALA A 199 9.51 4.68 -5.03
C ALA A 199 10.15 4.02 -3.78
N MET A 200 10.39 2.71 -3.80
CA MET A 200 11.09 2.01 -2.72
C MET A 200 12.54 2.51 -2.57
N SER A 201 13.22 2.77 -3.69
CA SER A 201 14.56 3.38 -3.73
C SER A 201 14.56 4.75 -3.04
N THR A 202 13.55 5.56 -3.32
CA THR A 202 13.36 6.89 -2.72
C THR A 202 13.19 6.78 -1.20
N LEU A 203 12.33 5.91 -0.70
CA LEU A 203 12.15 5.69 0.75
C LEU A 203 13.44 5.20 1.42
N LYS A 204 14.13 4.23 0.80
CA LYS A 204 15.41 3.70 1.29
C LYS A 204 16.46 4.80 1.35
N ARG A 205 16.57 5.63 0.33
CA ARG A 205 17.54 6.75 0.29
C ARG A 205 17.26 7.79 1.36
N LEU A 206 15.99 8.19 1.53
CA LEU A 206 15.56 9.14 2.55
C LEU A 206 15.75 8.62 3.98
N SER A 207 15.70 7.31 4.19
CA SER A 207 16.02 6.71 5.49
C SER A 207 17.50 6.84 5.88
N ILE A 208 18.38 6.96 4.88
CA ILE A 208 19.82 7.11 5.07
C ILE A 208 20.20 8.61 5.16
N SER A 209 19.66 9.44 4.28
CA SER A 209 19.94 10.87 4.22
C SER A 209 18.73 11.64 3.69
N ASN A 210 18.25 12.58 4.48
CA ASN A 210 17.06 13.39 4.17
C ASN A 210 17.30 14.87 4.53
N PRO A 211 18.17 15.57 3.80
CA PRO A 211 18.52 16.95 4.11
C PRO A 211 17.34 17.92 3.98
N ASP A 212 16.41 17.64 3.08
CA ASP A 212 15.23 18.49 2.81
C ASP A 212 14.03 18.13 3.69
N ASN A 213 14.21 17.20 4.64
CA ASN A 213 13.17 16.72 5.56
C ASN A 213 11.87 16.28 4.86
N ILE A 214 12.00 15.64 3.70
CA ILE A 214 10.86 15.11 2.93
C ILE A 214 10.26 13.93 3.72
N LYS A 215 8.96 13.99 3.99
CA LYS A 215 8.24 12.95 4.73
C LYS A 215 7.02 12.49 3.96
N PHE A 216 7.03 11.22 3.59
CA PHE A 216 5.85 10.60 3.01
C PHE A 216 4.92 10.12 4.12
N LYS A 217 3.67 10.56 4.05
CA LYS A 217 2.61 10.14 4.97
C LYS A 217 2.21 8.69 4.72
N TYR A 218 2.24 8.29 3.46
CA TYR A 218 1.98 6.93 3.01
C TYR A 218 2.59 6.67 1.63
N ALA A 219 2.98 5.41 1.39
CA ALA A 219 3.39 4.96 0.07
C ALA A 219 2.50 3.81 -0.41
N TYR A 220 2.16 3.80 -1.70
CA TYR A 220 1.45 2.70 -2.34
C TYR A 220 2.20 2.27 -3.60
N MET A 221 2.70 1.05 -3.62
CA MET A 221 3.53 0.53 -4.70
C MET A 221 2.94 -0.76 -5.26
N GLY A 222 2.99 -0.94 -6.57
CA GLY A 222 2.42 -2.11 -7.24
C GLY A 222 3.43 -2.86 -8.11
N ASP A 223 3.37 -4.20 -8.07
CA ASP A 223 4.10 -5.14 -8.93
C ASP A 223 5.60 -4.81 -9.10
N GLY A 224 6.29 -4.46 -7.98
CA GLY A 224 7.65 -3.94 -8.00
C GLY A 224 8.73 -5.01 -7.86
N PRO A 225 9.88 -4.86 -8.57
CA PRO A 225 11.02 -5.77 -8.49
C PRO A 225 11.96 -5.40 -7.32
N TYR A 226 11.51 -5.55 -6.07
CA TYR A 226 12.25 -5.10 -4.88
C TYR A 226 13.48 -5.95 -4.56
N ASP A 227 13.40 -7.27 -4.71
CA ASP A 227 14.52 -8.21 -4.69
C ASP A 227 14.91 -8.56 -6.12
N PHE A 228 15.59 -7.62 -6.74
CA PHE A 228 15.87 -7.63 -8.18
C PHE A 228 16.86 -8.73 -8.56
N SER A 229 17.94 -8.86 -7.80
CA SER A 229 18.99 -9.87 -8.03
C SER A 229 18.60 -11.27 -7.58
N GLY A 230 17.68 -11.38 -6.63
CA GLY A 230 17.21 -12.64 -6.05
C GLY A 230 15.93 -13.12 -6.71
N VAL A 231 14.78 -12.69 -6.21
CA VAL A 231 13.47 -13.17 -6.66
C VAL A 231 13.23 -12.87 -8.14
N THR A 232 13.46 -11.63 -8.58
CA THR A 232 13.15 -11.24 -9.97
C THR A 232 14.02 -12.00 -10.96
N LEU A 233 15.34 -12.06 -10.76
CA LEU A 233 16.23 -12.78 -11.68
C LEU A 233 16.04 -14.30 -11.59
N ASN A 234 16.13 -14.89 -10.39
CA ASN A 234 16.14 -16.34 -10.29
C ASN A 234 14.74 -16.93 -10.56
N LYS A 235 13.71 -16.54 -9.77
CA LYS A 235 12.36 -17.09 -9.90
C LYS A 235 11.61 -16.56 -11.12
N GLY A 236 11.83 -15.29 -11.47
CA GLY A 236 11.16 -14.65 -12.60
C GLY A 236 11.68 -15.10 -13.95
N VAL A 237 13.00 -15.31 -14.07
CA VAL A 237 13.68 -15.58 -15.34
C VAL A 237 14.36 -16.95 -15.35
N LEU A 238 15.37 -17.18 -14.52
CA LEU A 238 16.30 -18.31 -14.69
C LEU A 238 15.64 -19.67 -14.42
N GLU A 239 14.70 -19.77 -13.48
CA GLU A 239 13.96 -20.98 -13.13
C GLU A 239 12.79 -21.27 -14.09
N LYS A 240 12.52 -20.37 -15.06
CA LYS A 240 11.44 -20.51 -16.04
C LYS A 240 11.98 -20.63 -17.46
N ASP A 241 11.20 -21.23 -18.34
CA ASP A 241 11.49 -21.24 -19.77
C ASP A 241 10.86 -20.02 -20.46
N ILE A 242 9.66 -19.64 -20.02
CA ILE A 242 8.90 -18.53 -20.60
C ILE A 242 9.06 -17.30 -19.72
N TYR A 243 9.57 -16.23 -20.32
CA TYR A 243 9.60 -14.87 -19.76
C TYR A 243 9.28 -13.88 -20.88
N PRO A 244 8.02 -13.43 -21.01
CA PRO A 244 7.58 -12.61 -22.15
C PRO A 244 8.17 -11.20 -22.18
N PHE A 245 8.87 -10.78 -21.13
CA PHE A 245 9.46 -9.44 -20.99
C PHE A 245 10.98 -9.45 -21.16
N THR A 246 11.49 -10.25 -22.08
CA THR A 246 12.93 -10.41 -22.35
C THR A 246 13.64 -9.11 -22.71
N SER A 247 12.94 -8.16 -23.33
CA SER A 247 13.41 -6.79 -23.59
C SER A 247 13.82 -6.06 -22.32
N PHE A 248 13.15 -6.28 -21.18
CA PHE A 248 13.52 -5.68 -19.90
C PHE A 248 14.87 -6.19 -19.43
N LEU A 249 15.14 -7.49 -19.59
CA LEU A 249 16.42 -8.08 -19.25
C LEU A 249 17.55 -7.55 -20.17
N ALA A 250 17.25 -7.33 -21.45
CA ALA A 250 18.17 -6.69 -22.38
C ALA A 250 18.52 -5.23 -21.97
N ASN A 251 17.54 -4.46 -21.50
CA ASN A 251 17.75 -3.11 -20.97
C ASN A 251 18.60 -3.12 -19.69
N VAL A 252 18.37 -4.07 -18.79
CA VAL A 252 19.21 -4.26 -17.59
C VAL A 252 20.65 -4.57 -17.97
N LEU A 253 20.85 -5.49 -18.92
CA LEU A 253 22.17 -5.86 -19.43
C LEU A 253 22.90 -4.64 -20.01
N HIS A 254 22.23 -3.84 -20.83
CA HIS A 254 22.75 -2.61 -21.42
C HIS A 254 23.15 -1.59 -20.34
N THR A 255 22.26 -1.34 -19.39
CA THR A 255 22.54 -0.46 -18.25
C THR A 255 23.74 -0.95 -17.45
N CYS A 256 23.81 -2.24 -17.12
CA CYS A 256 24.92 -2.82 -16.38
C CYS A 256 26.26 -2.68 -17.13
N ASN A 257 26.24 -2.81 -18.45
CA ASN A 257 27.44 -2.60 -19.25
C ASN A 257 27.92 -1.14 -19.22
N ASN A 258 26.98 -0.20 -19.33
CA ASN A 258 27.27 1.24 -19.35
C ASN A 258 27.65 1.80 -17.97
N THR A 259 27.19 1.15 -16.88
CA THR A 259 27.52 1.57 -15.50
C THR A 259 28.81 0.94 -14.95
N GLY A 260 29.66 0.43 -15.82
CA GLY A 260 31.04 0.01 -15.48
C GLY A 260 31.19 -1.46 -15.08
N TYR A 261 30.11 -2.25 -15.02
CA TYR A 261 30.21 -3.69 -14.73
C TYR A 261 30.78 -4.50 -15.90
N LYS A 262 30.76 -3.94 -17.13
CA LYS A 262 31.30 -4.59 -18.34
C LYS A 262 30.74 -6.02 -18.47
N THR A 263 29.43 -6.12 -18.62
CA THR A 263 28.71 -7.39 -18.75
C THR A 263 29.12 -8.16 -20.03
N TYR A 264 29.74 -7.44 -20.99
CA TYR A 264 30.39 -7.99 -22.18
C TYR A 264 31.61 -7.10 -22.56
N ASN A 265 32.56 -7.64 -23.32
CA ASN A 265 33.85 -7.01 -23.61
C ASN A 265 33.82 -6.08 -24.85
N ASN A 266 32.83 -5.21 -24.98
CA ASN A 266 32.56 -4.32 -26.12
C ASN A 266 31.98 -5.02 -27.37
N ASP A 267 31.73 -6.32 -27.32
CA ASP A 267 31.04 -7.05 -28.37
C ASP A 267 29.79 -7.69 -27.80
N ILE A 268 28.64 -7.10 -28.08
CA ILE A 268 27.35 -7.57 -27.60
C ILE A 268 26.97 -8.96 -28.16
N SER A 269 27.60 -9.39 -29.25
CA SER A 269 27.42 -10.73 -29.82
C SER A 269 27.94 -11.86 -28.90
N GLU A 270 28.79 -11.51 -27.92
CA GLU A 270 29.15 -12.45 -26.84
C GLU A 270 27.95 -12.86 -25.98
N VAL A 271 26.93 -12.01 -25.91
CA VAL A 271 25.79 -12.16 -25.00
C VAL A 271 24.47 -12.32 -25.74
N ILE A 272 24.19 -11.49 -26.72
CA ILE A 272 22.94 -11.56 -27.51
C ILE A 272 23.13 -12.52 -28.69
N SER A 273 22.17 -13.42 -28.87
CA SER A 273 22.21 -14.36 -30.00
C SER A 273 22.13 -13.63 -31.35
N ALA A 274 22.77 -14.19 -32.38
CA ALA A 274 22.87 -13.56 -33.70
C ALA A 274 21.53 -13.15 -34.31
N GLU A 275 20.46 -13.92 -34.05
CA GLU A 275 19.11 -13.63 -34.53
C GLU A 275 18.53 -12.31 -34.01
N TYR A 276 18.94 -11.88 -32.80
CA TYR A 276 18.36 -10.71 -32.12
C TYR A 276 19.30 -9.50 -32.08
N LEU A 277 20.51 -9.57 -32.63
CA LEU A 277 21.48 -8.47 -32.60
C LEU A 277 20.93 -7.17 -33.23
N ASP A 278 20.31 -7.26 -34.40
CA ASP A 278 19.77 -6.08 -35.09
C ASP A 278 18.62 -5.47 -34.29
N ARG A 279 17.74 -6.30 -33.71
CA ARG A 279 16.64 -5.82 -32.84
C ARG A 279 17.18 -5.18 -31.57
N TYR A 280 18.16 -5.78 -30.94
CA TYR A 280 18.81 -5.19 -29.76
C TYR A 280 19.42 -3.83 -30.07
N ASN A 281 20.18 -3.73 -31.15
CA ASN A 281 20.77 -2.45 -31.57
C ASN A 281 19.72 -1.40 -31.88
N TYR A 282 18.63 -1.77 -32.57
CA TYR A 282 17.55 -0.85 -32.91
C TYR A 282 16.77 -0.37 -31.66
N HIS A 283 16.33 -1.29 -30.83
CA HIS A 283 15.45 -0.96 -29.70
C HIS A 283 16.18 -0.46 -28.46
N VAL A 284 17.35 -1.03 -28.13
CA VAL A 284 18.06 -0.73 -26.89
C VAL A 284 19.16 0.31 -27.08
N VAL A 285 20.04 0.11 -28.09
CA VAL A 285 21.18 1.00 -28.28
C VAL A 285 20.77 2.32 -28.93
N GLN A 286 19.88 2.27 -29.93
CA GLN A 286 19.38 3.46 -30.65
C GLN A 286 18.13 4.07 -30.02
N ASP A 287 17.57 3.41 -28.98
CA ASP A 287 16.38 3.87 -28.24
C ASP A 287 15.15 4.16 -29.13
N ASN A 288 14.89 3.30 -30.12
CA ASN A 288 13.80 3.49 -31.09
C ASN A 288 12.44 2.97 -30.58
N GLY A 289 12.32 2.68 -29.28
CA GLY A 289 11.09 2.24 -28.65
C GLY A 289 10.77 0.76 -28.84
N GLY A 290 9.65 0.33 -28.27
CA GLY A 290 9.17 -1.04 -28.27
C GLY A 290 9.48 -1.81 -26.99
N LEU A 291 8.40 -2.27 -26.29
CA LEU A 291 8.56 -2.99 -25.02
C LEU A 291 8.71 -4.50 -25.16
N LEU A 292 8.12 -5.09 -26.20
CA LEU A 292 7.98 -6.54 -26.35
C LEU A 292 8.61 -7.04 -27.68
N TRP A 293 9.83 -6.61 -27.96
CA TRP A 293 10.54 -6.98 -29.19
C TRP A 293 11.31 -8.31 -29.09
N GLY A 294 11.56 -8.79 -27.90
CA GLY A 294 12.31 -10.02 -27.66
C GLY A 294 11.46 -11.29 -27.74
N PRO A 295 12.08 -12.49 -27.72
CA PRO A 295 11.37 -13.77 -27.72
C PRO A 295 10.71 -14.05 -26.37
N VAL A 296 9.60 -14.77 -26.33
CA VAL A 296 8.94 -15.19 -25.09
C VAL A 296 9.73 -16.25 -24.32
N ILE A 297 10.54 -17.06 -25.02
CA ILE A 297 11.52 -17.98 -24.43
C ILE A 297 12.80 -17.19 -24.23
N TRP A 298 13.10 -16.79 -23.01
CA TRP A 298 14.18 -15.87 -22.71
C TRP A 298 15.55 -16.37 -23.16
N ARG A 299 15.78 -17.70 -23.14
CA ARG A 299 17.05 -18.29 -23.58
C ARG A 299 17.35 -18.04 -25.05
N ASN A 300 16.34 -17.89 -25.89
CA ASN A 300 16.55 -17.62 -27.32
C ASN A 300 17.16 -16.24 -27.58
N LEU A 301 17.00 -15.30 -26.66
CA LEU A 301 17.60 -13.96 -26.79
C LEU A 301 19.12 -13.97 -26.60
N PHE A 302 19.64 -14.93 -25.83
CA PHE A 302 21.02 -14.94 -25.37
C PHE A 302 21.83 -16.10 -25.95
N THR A 303 23.15 -15.96 -25.94
CA THR A 303 24.08 -17.05 -26.31
C THR A 303 24.09 -18.13 -25.20
N ASP A 304 24.34 -19.38 -25.59
CA ASP A 304 24.45 -20.50 -24.64
C ASP A 304 25.54 -20.28 -23.58
N THR A 305 26.66 -19.64 -23.98
CA THR A 305 27.74 -19.27 -23.07
C THR A 305 27.27 -18.32 -21.99
N PHE A 306 26.53 -17.28 -22.36
CA PHE A 306 25.99 -16.32 -21.39
C PHE A 306 24.92 -16.96 -20.49
N ILE A 307 24.02 -17.76 -21.06
CA ILE A 307 23.00 -18.50 -20.31
C ILE A 307 23.63 -19.38 -19.24
N ASN A 308 24.64 -20.16 -19.63
CA ASN A 308 25.35 -21.03 -18.68
C ASN A 308 26.03 -20.23 -17.57
N ASP A 309 26.71 -19.13 -17.93
CA ASP A 309 27.42 -18.28 -16.95
C ASP A 309 26.44 -17.56 -16.01
N VAL A 310 25.38 -16.92 -16.51
CA VAL A 310 24.41 -16.22 -15.65
C VAL A 310 23.63 -17.18 -14.75
N THR A 311 23.44 -18.43 -15.17
CA THR A 311 22.71 -19.43 -14.37
C THR A 311 23.60 -20.02 -13.27
N ASN A 312 24.84 -20.39 -13.58
CA ASN A 312 25.68 -21.23 -12.71
C ASN A 312 26.81 -20.48 -11.99
N ASN A 313 27.16 -19.28 -12.45
CA ASN A 313 28.26 -18.49 -11.87
C ASN A 313 27.71 -17.35 -10.97
N PRO A 314 27.81 -17.46 -9.63
CA PRO A 314 27.37 -16.40 -8.72
C PRO A 314 28.17 -15.09 -8.92
N ASN A 315 29.36 -15.15 -9.52
CA ASN A 315 30.20 -14.01 -9.83
C ASN A 315 29.97 -13.46 -11.25
N ASN A 316 28.94 -13.91 -11.96
CA ASN A 316 28.54 -13.34 -13.25
C ASN A 316 28.35 -11.82 -13.14
N LYS A 317 28.81 -11.08 -14.14
CA LYS A 317 28.82 -9.60 -14.11
C LYS A 317 27.42 -8.98 -14.04
N LEU A 318 26.42 -9.58 -14.69
CA LEU A 318 25.03 -9.15 -14.59
C LEU A 318 24.51 -9.32 -13.16
N ARG A 319 24.75 -10.47 -12.53
CA ARG A 319 24.36 -10.72 -11.12
C ARG A 319 25.02 -9.71 -10.17
N GLN A 320 26.31 -9.42 -10.36
CA GLN A 320 27.03 -8.42 -9.57
C GLN A 320 26.44 -7.01 -9.74
N CYS A 321 26.03 -6.65 -10.96
CA CYS A 321 25.38 -5.37 -11.23
C CYS A 321 23.98 -5.27 -10.61
N MET A 322 23.21 -6.36 -10.65
CA MET A 322 21.85 -6.34 -10.12
C MET A 322 21.79 -6.27 -8.59
N LYS A 323 22.80 -6.82 -7.88
CA LYS A 323 22.81 -6.89 -6.42
C LYS A 323 22.69 -5.54 -5.71
N PRO A 324 23.43 -4.48 -6.02
CA PRO A 324 23.27 -3.17 -5.40
C PRO A 324 21.94 -2.47 -5.72
N LYS A 325 21.17 -3.00 -6.67
CA LYS A 325 19.85 -2.49 -7.05
C LYS A 325 18.71 -3.08 -6.20
N ASP A 326 19.00 -4.04 -5.30
CA ASP A 326 18.03 -4.58 -4.36
C ASP A 326 17.58 -3.51 -3.36
N VAL A 327 16.26 -3.39 -3.19
CA VAL A 327 15.65 -2.35 -2.32
C VAL A 327 14.71 -2.92 -1.26
N TYR A 328 14.69 -4.25 -1.09
CA TYR A 328 13.77 -4.92 -0.16
C TYR A 328 14.26 -4.94 1.29
N ASP A 329 15.57 -4.96 1.53
CA ASP A 329 16.20 -5.24 2.82
C ASP A 329 16.72 -3.95 3.48
N TRP A 330 15.89 -3.33 4.32
CA TRP A 330 16.23 -2.16 5.13
C TRP A 330 15.08 -1.84 6.12
N TYR A 331 15.40 -1.08 7.20
CA TYR A 331 14.41 -0.69 8.21
C TYR A 331 13.52 0.45 7.73
N ASN A 332 12.34 0.13 7.25
CA ASN A 332 11.35 1.08 6.76
C ASN A 332 10.39 1.54 7.88
N LYS A 333 10.27 2.85 8.07
CA LYS A 333 9.34 3.47 9.03
C LYS A 333 8.14 4.15 8.35
N THR A 334 8.16 4.27 7.02
CA THR A 334 7.06 4.88 6.28
C THR A 334 5.92 3.88 6.13
N PRO A 335 4.70 4.23 6.54
CA PRO A 335 3.53 3.40 6.27
C PRO A 335 3.36 3.15 4.78
N MET A 336 3.14 1.89 4.38
CA MET A 336 3.00 1.55 2.97
C MET A 336 2.15 0.32 2.73
N THR A 337 1.58 0.22 1.53
CA THR A 337 1.05 -1.02 0.97
C THR A 337 1.83 -1.40 -0.29
N LEU A 338 2.26 -2.65 -0.35
CA LEU A 338 2.78 -3.28 -1.56
C LEU A 338 1.69 -4.13 -2.18
N GLY A 339 1.15 -3.68 -3.31
CA GLY A 339 0.15 -4.43 -4.06
C GLY A 339 0.80 -5.35 -5.10
N HIS A 340 0.17 -6.52 -5.41
CA HIS A 340 0.69 -7.41 -6.45
C HIS A 340 -0.39 -8.24 -7.12
N SER A 341 -0.22 -8.51 -8.42
CA SER A 341 -0.98 -9.52 -9.13
C SER A 341 -0.48 -10.93 -8.77
N THR A 342 -1.39 -11.87 -8.48
CA THR A 342 -1.01 -13.23 -8.09
C THR A 342 -0.42 -14.07 -9.22
N VAL A 343 -0.54 -13.63 -10.48
CA VAL A 343 -0.04 -14.34 -11.69
C VAL A 343 0.85 -13.43 -12.56
N ASP A 344 1.57 -12.53 -11.94
CA ASP A 344 2.52 -11.67 -12.65
C ASP A 344 3.69 -12.49 -13.22
N LEU A 345 3.83 -12.46 -14.55
CA LEU A 345 4.90 -13.15 -15.27
C LEU A 345 6.14 -12.28 -15.47
N ALA A 346 6.03 -10.97 -15.32
CA ALA A 346 7.16 -10.04 -15.41
C ALA A 346 7.94 -10.00 -14.09
N ILE A 347 7.21 -9.87 -12.99
CA ILE A 347 7.75 -9.72 -11.64
C ILE A 347 7.03 -10.69 -10.72
N PRO A 348 7.72 -11.72 -10.19
CA PRO A 348 7.10 -12.69 -9.30
C PRO A 348 6.51 -12.03 -8.04
N PRO A 349 5.29 -12.43 -7.61
CA PRO A 349 4.64 -11.86 -6.43
C PRO A 349 5.40 -12.09 -5.13
N GLU A 350 6.33 -13.02 -5.09
CA GLU A 350 7.26 -13.23 -3.98
C GLU A 350 8.17 -12.02 -3.70
N ASN A 351 8.34 -11.10 -4.66
CA ASN A 351 8.99 -9.80 -4.39
C ASN A 351 8.26 -9.04 -3.28
N THR A 352 6.94 -9.00 -3.34
CA THR A 352 6.11 -8.32 -2.35
C THR A 352 6.15 -9.02 -1.01
N SER A 353 5.86 -10.33 -0.93
CA SER A 353 5.84 -11.06 0.35
C SER A 353 7.21 -11.01 1.04
N LYS A 354 8.28 -11.31 0.30
CA LYS A 354 9.64 -11.25 0.86
C LYS A 354 9.99 -9.86 1.40
N THR A 355 9.64 -8.79 0.69
CA THR A 355 9.94 -7.43 1.13
C THR A 355 9.22 -7.09 2.42
N ILE A 356 7.93 -7.41 2.52
CA ILE A 356 7.15 -7.17 3.74
C ILE A 356 7.71 -7.98 4.91
N ASP A 357 7.98 -9.27 4.70
CA ASP A 357 8.50 -10.15 5.75
C ASP A 357 9.87 -9.66 6.28
N VAL A 358 10.79 -9.31 5.39
CA VAL A 358 12.11 -8.79 5.77
C VAL A 358 12.00 -7.45 6.51
N GLN A 359 11.23 -6.51 5.96
CA GLN A 359 11.10 -5.18 6.59
C GLN A 359 10.34 -5.23 7.92
N ARG A 360 9.32 -6.07 8.05
CA ARG A 360 8.64 -6.32 9.33
C ARG A 360 9.58 -6.96 10.35
N GLY A 361 10.54 -7.78 9.90
CA GLY A 361 11.56 -8.40 10.74
C GLY A 361 12.50 -7.42 11.46
N TYR A 362 12.61 -6.18 11.01
CA TYR A 362 13.36 -5.12 11.71
C TYR A 362 12.62 -4.58 12.95
N TYR A 363 11.30 -4.82 13.07
CA TYR A 363 10.52 -4.39 14.21
C TYR A 363 10.55 -5.45 15.32
N PRO A 364 10.66 -5.05 16.60
CA PRO A 364 10.42 -5.95 17.70
C PRO A 364 9.03 -6.60 17.58
N TRP A 365 8.90 -7.84 18.06
CA TRP A 365 7.65 -8.58 17.95
C TRP A 365 6.41 -7.86 18.55
N TRP A 366 6.64 -7.00 19.55
CA TRP A 366 5.59 -6.20 20.22
C TRP A 366 5.29 -4.86 19.55
N ASP A 367 6.08 -4.44 18.54
CA ASP A 367 5.89 -3.16 17.88
C ASP A 367 4.87 -3.30 16.74
N LEU A 368 3.65 -2.79 17.00
CA LEU A 368 2.56 -2.83 16.02
C LEU A 368 2.80 -1.94 14.79
N ASN A 369 3.80 -1.05 14.81
CA ASN A 369 4.15 -0.27 13.62
C ASN A 369 4.58 -1.17 12.44
N LYS A 370 5.02 -2.41 12.70
CA LYS A 370 5.29 -3.40 11.64
C LYS A 370 4.09 -3.62 10.72
N TYR A 371 2.86 -3.50 11.22
CA TYR A 371 1.63 -3.68 10.45
C TYR A 371 1.25 -2.46 9.59
N LYS A 372 1.96 -1.34 9.75
CA LYS A 372 1.89 -0.21 8.80
C LYS A 372 2.59 -0.51 7.48
N LEU A 373 3.36 -1.61 7.42
CA LEU A 373 3.93 -2.20 6.23
C LEU A 373 3.03 -3.36 5.82
N ASP A 374 2.23 -3.18 4.78
CA ASP A 374 1.17 -4.10 4.38
C ASP A 374 1.39 -4.62 2.96
N SER A 375 0.82 -5.79 2.65
CA SER A 375 0.75 -6.33 1.30
C SER A 375 -0.69 -6.60 0.91
N PHE A 376 -0.98 -6.40 -0.37
CA PHE A 376 -2.31 -6.62 -0.92
C PHE A 376 -2.25 -7.30 -2.29
N TYR A 377 -3.01 -8.36 -2.48
CA TYR A 377 -3.04 -9.10 -3.74
C TYR A 377 -4.39 -8.91 -4.44
N TRP A 378 -4.39 -8.27 -5.62
CA TRP A 378 -5.62 -7.95 -6.36
C TRP A 378 -6.09 -9.06 -7.30
N GLY A 379 -5.59 -10.26 -7.15
CA GLY A 379 -6.03 -11.43 -7.93
C GLY A 379 -5.20 -11.66 -9.19
N PRO A 380 -5.64 -12.58 -10.07
CA PRO A 380 -4.84 -13.08 -11.18
C PRO A 380 -4.93 -12.17 -12.42
N LEU A 381 -4.39 -10.97 -12.37
CA LEU A 381 -4.53 -9.94 -13.42
C LEU A 381 -3.33 -9.83 -14.36
N GLY A 382 -2.22 -10.52 -14.08
CA GLY A 382 -0.97 -10.32 -14.79
C GLY A 382 -0.37 -8.94 -14.56
N HIS A 383 0.82 -8.69 -15.12
CA HIS A 383 1.58 -7.46 -14.86
C HIS A 383 0.87 -6.18 -15.34
N VAL A 384 0.32 -6.20 -16.55
CA VAL A 384 -0.35 -5.02 -17.13
C VAL A 384 -1.75 -4.81 -16.54
N GLY A 385 -2.46 -5.90 -16.28
CA GLY A 385 -3.83 -5.85 -15.72
C GLY A 385 -3.90 -5.29 -14.30
N GLY A 386 -2.80 -5.38 -13.54
CA GLY A 386 -2.68 -4.85 -12.19
C GLY A 386 -2.69 -3.31 -12.11
N ILE A 387 -2.44 -2.58 -13.20
CA ILE A 387 -2.39 -1.11 -13.23
C ILE A 387 -3.72 -0.49 -12.77
N ILE A 388 -4.86 -1.02 -13.21
CA ILE A 388 -6.18 -0.47 -12.86
C ILE A 388 -6.47 -0.63 -11.36
N PRO A 389 -6.42 -1.85 -10.76
CA PRO A 389 -6.64 -2.00 -9.33
C PRO A 389 -5.60 -1.24 -8.49
N PHE A 390 -4.34 -1.16 -8.92
CA PHE A 390 -3.34 -0.31 -8.29
C PHE A 390 -3.78 1.17 -8.26
N THR A 391 -4.23 1.70 -9.41
CA THR A 391 -4.67 3.10 -9.51
C THR A 391 -5.86 3.38 -8.60
N LEU A 392 -6.86 2.50 -8.57
CA LEU A 392 -8.03 2.64 -7.71
C LEU A 392 -7.66 2.54 -6.23
N ALA A 393 -6.84 1.55 -5.86
CA ALA A 393 -6.45 1.30 -4.48
C ALA A 393 -5.57 2.41 -3.90
N SER A 394 -4.57 2.88 -4.67
CA SER A 394 -3.70 3.97 -4.23
C SER A 394 -4.48 5.28 -4.03
N ASN A 395 -5.35 5.65 -4.98
CA ASN A 395 -6.21 6.81 -4.84
C ASN A 395 -7.14 6.69 -3.62
N ALA A 396 -7.77 5.53 -3.42
CA ALA A 396 -8.64 5.29 -2.28
C ALA A 396 -7.89 5.44 -0.95
N LYS A 397 -6.70 4.84 -0.85
CA LYS A 397 -5.86 4.93 0.36
C LYS A 397 -5.40 6.36 0.64
N PHE A 398 -4.92 7.07 -0.38
CA PHE A 398 -4.47 8.45 -0.22
C PHE A 398 -5.63 9.37 0.16
N ASN A 399 -6.80 9.20 -0.46
CA ASN A 399 -8.01 9.96 -0.13
C ASN A 399 -8.47 9.75 1.33
N ALA A 400 -8.32 8.55 1.87
CA ALA A 400 -8.64 8.25 3.27
C ALA A 400 -7.66 8.91 4.25
N LEU A 401 -6.42 9.17 3.84
CA LEU A 401 -5.35 9.66 4.71
C LEU A 401 -5.06 11.15 4.57
N ARG A 402 -5.44 11.80 3.46
CA ARG A 402 -5.05 13.18 3.18
C ARG A 402 -5.64 14.19 4.13
N SER A 403 -4.92 15.30 4.36
CA SER A 403 -5.43 16.45 5.09
C SER A 403 -6.50 17.18 4.28
N GLY A 404 -7.47 17.79 4.97
CA GLY A 404 -8.64 18.42 4.34
C GLY A 404 -9.73 17.44 3.91
N GLY A 405 -9.48 16.13 4.04
CA GLY A 405 -10.44 15.07 3.83
C GLY A 405 -11.10 15.07 2.44
N LEU A 406 -12.25 14.42 2.32
CA LEU A 406 -13.05 14.37 1.09
C LEU A 406 -13.64 15.73 0.66
N LEU A 407 -13.68 16.72 1.56
CA LEU A 407 -14.21 18.06 1.25
C LEU A 407 -13.46 18.73 0.09
N ASN A 408 -12.14 18.52 -0.03
CA ASN A 408 -11.37 19.10 -1.12
C ASN A 408 -11.68 18.42 -2.47
N GLN A 409 -11.88 17.11 -2.48
CA GLN A 409 -12.35 16.38 -3.66
C GLN A 409 -13.76 16.84 -4.08
N TRP A 410 -14.64 17.05 -3.10
CA TRP A 410 -15.98 17.57 -3.35
C TRP A 410 -16.00 18.97 -3.94
N ALA A 411 -15.18 19.87 -3.45
CA ALA A 411 -15.09 21.22 -4.00
C ALA A 411 -14.64 21.21 -5.47
N ILE A 412 -13.83 20.23 -5.86
CA ILE A 412 -13.41 20.02 -7.25
C ILE A 412 -14.53 19.43 -8.11
N LEU A 413 -15.30 18.47 -7.57
CA LEU A 413 -16.34 17.77 -8.31
C LEU A 413 -17.72 18.46 -8.30
N THR A 414 -18.07 19.18 -7.23
CA THR A 414 -19.43 19.68 -7.01
C THR A 414 -19.64 21.17 -7.29
N SER A 415 -18.66 21.89 -7.79
CA SER A 415 -18.83 23.31 -8.13
C SER A 415 -19.94 23.60 -9.16
N LYS A 416 -20.55 22.57 -9.76
CA LYS A 416 -21.71 22.67 -10.66
C LYS A 416 -23.08 22.50 -10.00
N GLN A 417 -23.17 22.05 -8.74
CA GLN A 417 -24.48 21.81 -8.11
C GLN A 417 -24.63 22.60 -6.81
N SER A 418 -25.53 23.56 -6.83
CA SER A 418 -26.08 24.20 -5.64
C SER A 418 -27.08 23.25 -4.96
N GLY A 419 -26.58 22.37 -4.10
CA GLY A 419 -27.41 21.45 -3.34
C GLY A 419 -26.58 20.80 -2.23
N THR A 420 -27.03 20.96 -0.99
CA THR A 420 -26.46 20.31 0.19
C THR A 420 -26.55 18.80 0.08
N ALA A 421 -25.45 18.15 -0.33
CA ALA A 421 -25.30 16.70 -0.22
C ALA A 421 -24.40 16.41 0.99
N THR A 422 -24.95 15.84 2.03
CA THR A 422 -24.21 15.24 3.13
C THR A 422 -23.69 13.87 2.66
N LEU A 423 -22.40 13.76 2.41
CA LEU A 423 -21.72 12.47 2.26
C LEU A 423 -21.15 12.06 3.60
N GLN A 424 -21.67 10.98 4.13
CA GLN A 424 -20.94 10.23 5.14
C GLN A 424 -19.79 9.51 4.43
N ALA A 425 -18.57 9.88 4.78
CA ALA A 425 -17.38 9.16 4.37
C ALA A 425 -17.41 7.78 5.01
N SER A 426 -17.84 6.77 4.24
CA SER A 426 -17.55 5.39 4.60
C SER A 426 -16.06 5.18 4.41
N PRO A 427 -15.33 4.66 5.41
CA PRO A 427 -13.98 4.19 5.19
C PRO A 427 -14.05 3.11 4.10
N LEU A 428 -13.29 3.30 3.03
CA LEU A 428 -13.19 2.39 1.89
C LEU A 428 -12.54 1.05 2.25
N TYR A 429 -12.26 0.84 3.52
CA TYR A 429 -11.60 -0.33 4.07
C TYR A 429 -12.48 -1.00 5.11
N SER A 430 -12.97 -2.13 4.83
CA SER A 430 -13.08 -3.34 5.63
C SER A 430 -13.98 -4.36 4.99
N SER A 431 -13.57 -5.58 5.10
CA SER A 431 -14.29 -6.77 4.65
C SER A 431 -15.62 -7.00 5.35
N GLN A 432 -15.92 -6.29 6.41
CA GLN A 432 -17.02 -6.63 7.30
C GLN A 432 -17.90 -5.44 7.74
N ILE A 433 -17.44 -4.21 7.56
CA ILE A 433 -18.35 -3.08 7.61
C ILE A 433 -19.12 -3.15 6.29
N LYS A 434 -20.43 -3.43 6.33
CA LYS A 434 -21.30 -2.92 5.28
C LYS A 434 -20.90 -1.47 5.16
N PRO A 435 -20.38 -0.98 4.00
CA PRO A 435 -20.33 0.44 3.82
C PRO A 435 -21.72 0.87 4.21
N ASP A 436 -21.85 1.76 5.20
CA ASP A 436 -23.14 2.34 5.46
C ASP A 436 -23.45 3.13 4.20
N LEU A 437 -24.04 2.40 3.26
CA LEU A 437 -24.41 2.98 1.98
C LEU A 437 -25.52 4.00 2.21
N GLY A 438 -26.03 4.10 3.48
CA GLY A 438 -27.07 5.02 3.85
C GLY A 438 -28.24 4.92 2.88
N SER A 439 -28.52 6.03 2.18
CA SER A 439 -29.51 6.09 1.10
C SER A 439 -28.99 5.56 -0.25
N LEU A 440 -27.73 5.12 -0.36
CA LEU A 440 -27.11 4.64 -1.59
C LEU A 440 -27.62 3.25 -1.95
N LYS A 441 -28.15 3.10 -3.17
CA LYS A 441 -28.57 1.81 -3.69
C LYS A 441 -27.45 1.22 -4.56
N LEU A 442 -26.89 0.08 -4.15
CA LEU A 442 -25.95 -0.67 -4.96
C LEU A 442 -26.64 -1.18 -6.23
N VAL A 443 -26.13 -0.80 -7.40
CA VAL A 443 -26.69 -1.13 -8.72
C VAL A 443 -25.90 -2.24 -9.39
N ALA A 444 -24.56 -2.13 -9.39
CA ALA A 444 -23.69 -3.12 -10.02
C ALA A 444 -22.34 -3.19 -9.30
N ILE A 445 -21.68 -4.33 -9.46
CA ILE A 445 -20.32 -4.59 -9.01
C ILE A 445 -19.46 -4.90 -10.23
N THR A 446 -18.38 -4.16 -10.42
CA THR A 446 -17.37 -4.44 -11.43
C THR A 446 -16.18 -5.10 -10.77
N GLU A 447 -15.85 -6.29 -11.23
CA GLU A 447 -14.71 -7.08 -10.80
C GLU A 447 -13.66 -7.06 -11.92
N PHE A 448 -12.41 -6.90 -11.55
CA PHE A 448 -11.28 -6.95 -12.47
C PHE A 448 -10.69 -8.36 -12.45
N ASN A 449 -10.65 -9.03 -13.60
CA ASN A 449 -10.04 -10.34 -13.76
C ASN A 449 -9.23 -10.42 -15.07
N ASN A 450 -8.37 -11.45 -15.22
CA ASN A 450 -7.41 -11.58 -16.32
C ASN A 450 -8.00 -11.53 -17.72
N GLU A 451 -9.25 -11.88 -17.87
CA GLU A 451 -9.84 -12.05 -19.21
C GLU A 451 -10.79 -10.93 -19.57
N LYS A 452 -11.50 -10.38 -18.59
CA LYS A 452 -12.50 -9.32 -18.83
C LYS A 452 -12.77 -8.57 -17.53
N THR A 453 -12.90 -7.25 -17.65
CA THR A 453 -13.60 -6.46 -16.65
C THR A 453 -15.08 -6.84 -16.71
N THR A 454 -15.57 -7.56 -15.71
CA THR A 454 -16.97 -8.01 -15.68
C THR A 454 -17.78 -7.13 -14.76
N SER A 455 -18.79 -6.45 -15.33
CA SER A 455 -19.79 -5.73 -14.55
C SER A 455 -21.05 -6.58 -14.47
N ARG A 456 -21.52 -6.86 -13.25
CA ARG A 456 -22.75 -7.60 -13.01
C ARG A 456 -23.73 -6.79 -12.18
N PRO A 457 -25.06 -6.92 -12.42
CA PRO A 457 -26.05 -6.28 -11.57
C PRO A 457 -25.94 -6.79 -10.11
N ALA A 458 -26.04 -5.89 -9.16
CA ALA A 458 -26.10 -6.25 -7.75
C ALA A 458 -27.53 -6.70 -7.39
N LYS A 459 -27.73 -8.01 -7.34
CA LYS A 459 -29.00 -8.61 -6.87
C LYS A 459 -28.77 -9.14 -5.44
N ASN A 460 -29.15 -8.38 -4.43
CA ASN A 460 -29.03 -8.78 -3.02
C ASN A 460 -27.60 -9.18 -2.61
N ASP A 461 -26.58 -8.62 -3.25
CA ASP A 461 -25.19 -8.94 -2.96
C ASP A 461 -24.81 -8.47 -1.56
N ASN A 462 -24.21 -9.38 -0.81
CA ASN A 462 -23.51 -9.04 0.42
C ASN A 462 -22.04 -8.78 0.06
N LEU A 463 -21.57 -7.53 0.18
CA LEU A 463 -20.19 -7.18 -0.08
C LEU A 463 -19.21 -7.99 0.79
N ALA A 464 -19.65 -8.46 1.95
CA ALA A 464 -18.84 -9.32 2.81
C ALA A 464 -18.51 -10.69 2.17
N SER A 465 -19.30 -11.16 1.21
CA SER A 465 -19.07 -12.43 0.51
C SER A 465 -18.10 -12.31 -0.67
N LEU A 466 -17.68 -11.11 -1.04
CA LEU A 466 -16.68 -10.91 -2.08
C LEU A 466 -15.33 -11.48 -1.62
N LYS A 467 -14.55 -11.97 -2.56
CA LYS A 467 -13.14 -12.35 -2.32
C LYS A 467 -12.31 -11.08 -2.08
N ASP A 468 -11.13 -11.25 -1.48
CA ASP A 468 -10.20 -10.13 -1.39
C ASP A 468 -9.82 -9.65 -2.80
N GLY A 469 -9.82 -8.33 -3.00
CA GLY A 469 -9.64 -7.73 -4.30
C GLY A 469 -10.10 -6.27 -4.37
N VAL A 470 -9.90 -5.67 -5.53
CA VAL A 470 -10.36 -4.31 -5.84
C VAL A 470 -11.59 -4.38 -6.74
N TYR A 471 -12.60 -3.62 -6.40
CA TYR A 471 -13.89 -3.58 -7.08
C TYR A 471 -14.27 -2.14 -7.39
N LEU A 472 -15.09 -1.96 -8.40
CA LEU A 472 -15.75 -0.68 -8.65
C LEU A 472 -17.25 -0.88 -8.46
N LEU A 473 -17.80 -0.21 -7.45
CA LEU A 473 -19.22 -0.28 -7.12
C LEU A 473 -19.97 0.82 -7.85
N LYS A 474 -20.98 0.46 -8.64
CA LYS A 474 -21.94 1.41 -9.18
C LYS A 474 -23.09 1.56 -8.19
N VAL A 475 -23.24 2.75 -7.65
CA VAL A 475 -24.29 3.09 -6.69
C VAL A 475 -25.21 4.17 -7.27
N LEU A 476 -26.49 4.13 -6.87
CA LEU A 476 -27.47 5.16 -7.19
C LEU A 476 -27.69 6.02 -5.95
N GLU A 477 -27.42 7.30 -6.07
CA GLU A 477 -27.68 8.31 -5.04
C GLU A 477 -28.48 9.45 -5.67
N ASN A 478 -29.64 9.78 -5.10
CA ASN A 478 -30.52 10.85 -5.62
C ASN A 478 -30.80 10.75 -7.13
N ASN A 479 -31.01 9.54 -7.65
CA ASN A 479 -31.18 9.22 -9.07
C ASN A 479 -29.94 9.47 -9.97
N GLU A 480 -28.76 9.69 -9.39
CA GLU A 480 -27.49 9.79 -10.12
C GLU A 480 -26.65 8.55 -9.89
N ASN A 481 -26.04 8.02 -10.97
CA ASN A 481 -25.10 6.91 -10.85
C ASN A 481 -23.73 7.45 -10.41
N LYS A 482 -23.17 6.83 -9.36
CA LYS A 482 -21.80 7.10 -8.89
C LYS A 482 -20.99 5.82 -8.93
N MET A 483 -19.68 5.96 -9.20
CA MET A 483 -18.73 4.85 -9.18
C MET A 483 -17.83 5.02 -7.97
N ILE A 484 -17.80 4.00 -7.10
CA ILE A 484 -17.04 4.02 -5.84
C ILE A 484 -16.04 2.88 -5.85
N PRO A 485 -14.73 3.13 -5.76
CA PRO A 485 -13.74 2.08 -5.55
C PRO A 485 -13.99 1.39 -4.21
N TYR A 486 -13.96 0.07 -4.21
CA TYR A 486 -14.10 -0.75 -3.01
C TYR A 486 -12.97 -1.77 -2.94
N ILE A 487 -12.30 -1.79 -1.80
CA ILE A 487 -11.22 -2.73 -1.53
C ILE A 487 -11.73 -3.73 -0.50
N LYS A 488 -11.77 -4.99 -0.89
CA LYS A 488 -12.01 -6.12 0.00
C LYS A 488 -10.65 -6.64 0.46
N ASN A 489 -10.39 -6.54 1.75
CA ASN A 489 -9.19 -7.09 2.39
C ASN A 489 -9.59 -7.77 3.69
N THR A 490 -9.14 -9.00 3.91
CA THR A 490 -9.36 -9.71 5.16
C THR A 490 -8.35 -9.20 6.19
N PRO A 491 -8.78 -8.79 7.40
CA PRO A 491 -7.88 -8.35 8.44
C PRO A 491 -6.84 -9.41 8.81
N GLU A 492 -5.60 -8.99 9.08
CA GLU A 492 -4.55 -9.91 9.51
C GLU A 492 -4.85 -10.46 10.90
N GLU A 493 -4.83 -11.80 11.07
CA GLU A 493 -5.08 -12.46 12.35
C GLU A 493 -3.79 -12.46 13.18
N ILE A 494 -3.87 -11.90 14.40
CA ILE A 494 -2.76 -11.80 15.35
C ILE A 494 -3.11 -12.45 16.68
N ALA A 495 -2.09 -12.76 17.46
CA ALA A 495 -2.31 -13.33 18.78
C ALA A 495 -2.81 -12.26 19.77
N GLU A 496 -3.69 -12.66 20.69
CA GLU A 496 -4.27 -11.77 21.71
C GLU A 496 -3.19 -11.02 22.52
N ASN A 497 -2.11 -11.69 22.89
CA ASN A 497 -1.01 -11.11 23.67
C ASN A 497 -0.15 -10.11 22.87
N GLU A 498 -0.26 -10.07 21.56
CA GLU A 498 0.42 -9.05 20.74
C GLU A 498 -0.32 -7.71 20.81
N ILE A 499 -1.63 -7.72 20.89
CA ILE A 499 -2.49 -6.53 20.79
C ILE A 499 -3.02 -6.03 22.12
N ILE A 500 -3.30 -6.90 23.09
CA ILE A 500 -3.83 -6.50 24.38
C ILE A 500 -2.69 -6.04 25.29
N GLN A 501 -2.78 -4.80 25.75
CA GLN A 501 -1.87 -4.22 26.73
C GLN A 501 -2.22 -4.66 28.14
N THR A 502 -3.48 -4.52 28.53
CA THR A 502 -4.00 -4.91 29.84
C THR A 502 -5.45 -5.32 29.76
N GLU A 503 -5.84 -6.25 30.62
CA GLU A 503 -7.24 -6.55 30.90
C GLU A 503 -7.48 -6.35 32.39
N ASN A 504 -8.36 -5.43 32.74
CA ASN A 504 -8.70 -5.16 34.13
C ASN A 504 -10.20 -4.92 34.27
N GLY A 505 -10.86 -5.71 35.14
CA GLY A 505 -12.26 -5.56 35.44
C GLY A 505 -13.19 -5.65 34.21
N GLY A 506 -12.82 -6.44 33.18
CA GLY A 506 -13.57 -6.59 31.95
C GLY A 506 -13.44 -5.42 30.97
N ILE A 507 -12.37 -4.64 31.10
CA ILE A 507 -11.97 -3.60 30.14
C ILE A 507 -10.64 -4.01 29.52
N LEU A 508 -10.62 -4.12 28.20
CA LEU A 508 -9.39 -4.41 27.42
C LEU A 508 -8.77 -3.10 26.93
N LYS A 509 -7.48 -2.90 27.23
CA LYS A 509 -6.67 -1.85 26.62
C LYS A 509 -5.78 -2.44 25.53
N LEU A 510 -5.73 -1.75 24.40
CA LEU A 510 -4.94 -2.15 23.24
C LEU A 510 -3.56 -1.48 23.27
N LYS A 511 -2.55 -2.14 22.68
CA LYS A 511 -1.19 -1.59 22.47
C LYS A 511 -1.13 -0.69 21.22
N ILE A 512 -2.17 0.06 20.94
CA ILE A 512 -2.27 0.96 19.78
C ILE A 512 -2.16 2.39 20.27
N ASN A 513 -1.56 3.26 19.47
CA ASN A 513 -1.65 4.69 19.75
C ASN A 513 -3.12 5.11 19.67
N ASP A 514 -3.57 5.70 20.75
CA ASP A 514 -4.98 6.06 20.90
C ASP A 514 -5.49 6.91 19.73
N ASP A 515 -4.70 7.86 19.23
CA ASP A 515 -5.06 8.73 18.10
C ASP A 515 -5.18 8.00 16.75
N GLU A 516 -4.72 6.75 16.65
CA GLU A 516 -4.78 5.95 15.42
C GLU A 516 -5.98 4.99 15.39
N LEU A 517 -6.66 4.75 16.50
CA LEU A 517 -7.80 3.84 16.54
C LEU A 517 -9.04 4.49 15.91
N SER A 518 -9.51 3.94 14.79
CA SER A 518 -10.75 4.40 14.15
C SER A 518 -11.97 3.71 14.75
N ALA A 519 -11.93 2.39 14.90
CA ALA A 519 -13.02 1.60 15.47
C ALA A 519 -12.57 0.21 15.92
N VAL A 520 -13.39 -0.42 16.73
CA VAL A 520 -13.34 -1.86 17.06
C VAL A 520 -14.67 -2.49 16.73
N ASN A 521 -14.68 -3.48 15.84
CA ASN A 521 -15.84 -4.33 15.59
C ASN A 521 -15.69 -5.63 16.37
N ILE A 522 -16.78 -6.07 17.00
CA ILE A 522 -16.86 -7.32 17.74
C ILE A 522 -17.86 -8.23 17.04
N PHE A 523 -17.42 -9.41 16.63
CA PHE A 523 -18.25 -10.41 15.98
C PHE A 523 -18.35 -11.67 16.85
N ASP A 524 -19.48 -12.38 16.76
CA ASP A 524 -19.64 -13.70 17.36
C ASP A 524 -18.92 -14.78 16.53
N ASP A 525 -18.96 -16.02 16.98
CA ASP A 525 -18.37 -17.19 16.33
C ASP A 525 -19.01 -17.52 14.96
N GLN A 526 -20.22 -17.02 14.70
CA GLN A 526 -20.92 -17.10 13.40
C GLN A 526 -20.59 -15.91 12.47
N LYS A 527 -19.61 -15.07 12.85
CA LYS A 527 -19.22 -13.84 12.14
C LYS A 527 -20.33 -12.80 12.01
N LYS A 528 -21.28 -12.80 12.91
CA LYS A 528 -22.30 -11.76 12.99
C LYS A 528 -21.79 -10.62 13.84
N LEU A 529 -21.93 -9.39 13.35
CA LEU A 529 -21.55 -8.18 14.09
C LEU A 529 -22.42 -8.05 15.35
N VAL A 530 -21.79 -8.04 16.51
CA VAL A 530 -22.40 -7.87 17.82
C VAL A 530 -22.37 -6.41 18.25
N ARG A 531 -21.21 -5.74 18.05
CA ARG A 531 -21.00 -4.37 18.51
C ARG A 531 -19.90 -3.69 17.70
N THR A 532 -20.06 -2.38 17.48
CA THR A 532 -19.00 -1.48 17.01
C THR A 532 -18.72 -0.44 18.08
N ILE A 533 -17.44 -0.16 18.35
CA ILE A 533 -16.97 0.86 19.29
C ILE A 533 -16.12 1.84 18.46
N SER A 534 -16.49 3.11 18.44
CA SER A 534 -15.68 4.13 17.77
C SER A 534 -14.40 4.43 18.56
N GLY A 535 -13.37 4.98 17.90
CA GLY A 535 -12.15 5.43 18.58
C GLY A 535 -12.46 6.40 19.73
N GLU A 536 -13.36 7.37 19.52
CA GLU A 536 -13.82 8.31 20.56
C GLU A 536 -14.44 7.59 21.75
N GLN A 537 -15.29 6.59 21.49
CA GLN A 537 -15.91 5.79 22.56
C GLN A 537 -14.89 4.95 23.30
N TYR A 538 -13.92 4.35 22.59
CA TYR A 538 -12.82 3.61 23.21
C TYR A 538 -12.05 4.49 24.20
N HIS A 539 -11.76 5.75 23.82
CA HIS A 539 -11.05 6.71 24.69
C HIS A 539 -11.88 7.09 25.91
N SER A 540 -13.16 7.43 25.70
CA SER A 540 -14.06 7.84 26.79
C SER A 540 -14.30 6.71 27.80
N ASP A 541 -14.36 5.47 27.34
CA ASP A 541 -14.60 4.29 28.18
C ASP A 541 -13.30 3.72 28.79
N GLY A 542 -12.13 4.24 28.37
CA GLY A 542 -10.80 3.79 28.79
C GLY A 542 -10.42 2.42 28.26
N GLY A 543 -11.05 1.96 27.18
CA GLY A 543 -10.82 0.69 26.51
C GLY A 543 -12.10 0.01 26.03
N ILE A 544 -11.97 -1.25 25.61
CA ILE A 544 -13.09 -2.08 25.16
C ILE A 544 -13.78 -2.71 26.37
N ASN A 545 -15.02 -2.34 26.65
CA ASN A 545 -15.80 -2.97 27.72
C ASN A 545 -16.43 -4.28 27.23
N ILE A 546 -15.96 -5.42 27.78
CA ILE A 546 -16.41 -6.78 27.47
C ILE A 546 -17.30 -7.40 28.54
N LYS A 547 -17.65 -6.66 29.60
CA LYS A 547 -18.44 -7.18 30.74
C LYS A 547 -19.76 -7.81 30.35
N ASN A 548 -20.40 -7.28 29.29
CA ASN A 548 -21.69 -7.70 28.82
C ASN A 548 -21.65 -8.74 27.70
N LEU A 549 -20.45 -9.22 27.34
CA LEU A 549 -20.28 -10.30 26.38
C LEU A 549 -20.40 -11.64 27.12
N ASP A 550 -21.11 -12.58 26.51
CA ASP A 550 -21.20 -13.94 27.02
C ASP A 550 -19.85 -14.67 26.88
N SER A 551 -19.70 -15.81 27.57
CA SER A 551 -18.49 -16.63 27.52
C SER A 551 -18.37 -17.49 26.26
N HIS A 552 -18.57 -16.86 25.08
CA HIS A 552 -18.35 -17.45 23.77
C HIS A 552 -17.08 -16.87 23.13
N ASN A 553 -16.62 -17.48 22.06
CA ASN A 553 -15.53 -16.93 21.28
C ASN A 553 -16.02 -15.73 20.46
N TYR A 554 -15.32 -14.62 20.57
CA TYR A 554 -15.55 -13.44 19.77
C TYR A 554 -14.33 -13.12 18.93
N ILE A 555 -14.56 -12.51 17.76
CA ILE A 555 -13.53 -11.95 16.90
C ILE A 555 -13.57 -10.43 17.10
N PHE A 556 -12.46 -9.85 17.49
CA PHE A 556 -12.26 -8.40 17.60
C PHE A 556 -11.50 -7.93 16.40
N GLU A 557 -12.11 -7.12 15.56
CA GLU A 557 -11.49 -6.47 14.43
C GLU A 557 -11.12 -5.04 14.81
N ILE A 558 -9.83 -4.74 14.76
CA ILE A 558 -9.25 -3.43 15.08
C ILE A 558 -9.01 -2.68 13.77
N ILE A 559 -9.63 -1.52 13.64
CA ILE A 559 -9.58 -0.70 12.45
C ILE A 559 -8.77 0.56 12.74
N THR A 560 -7.71 0.76 11.95
CA THR A 560 -6.91 1.98 11.95
C THR A 560 -6.83 2.56 10.54
N PRO A 561 -6.38 3.81 10.35
CA PRO A 561 -6.14 4.36 9.01
C PRO A 561 -5.07 3.61 8.22
N PHE A 562 -4.18 2.87 8.90
CA PHE A 562 -3.02 2.23 8.30
C PHE A 562 -3.19 0.74 8.07
N TYR A 563 -3.84 0.02 9.00
CA TYR A 563 -3.99 -1.43 8.98
C TYR A 563 -5.28 -1.88 9.68
N ASN A 564 -5.74 -3.08 9.34
CA ASN A 564 -6.81 -3.78 10.04
C ASN A 564 -6.26 -5.09 10.59
N LEU A 565 -6.47 -5.32 11.90
CA LEU A 565 -6.03 -6.53 12.59
C LEU A 565 -7.24 -7.22 13.21
N GLN A 566 -7.16 -8.53 13.38
CA GLN A 566 -8.17 -9.26 14.12
C GLN A 566 -7.52 -10.22 15.12
N PHE A 567 -8.17 -10.40 16.26
CA PHE A 567 -7.80 -11.42 17.23
C PHE A 567 -9.04 -12.10 17.80
N LYS A 568 -8.86 -13.31 18.30
CA LYS A 568 -9.93 -14.08 18.94
C LYS A 568 -9.79 -13.99 20.45
N LYS A 569 -10.91 -13.80 21.14
CA LYS A 569 -10.97 -13.79 22.59
C LYS A 569 -12.27 -14.37 23.11
N THR A 570 -12.15 -15.16 24.16
CA THR A 570 -13.30 -15.60 24.97
C THR A 570 -13.34 -14.75 26.24
N PRO A 571 -14.33 -13.85 26.40
CA PRO A 571 -14.46 -13.10 27.64
C PRO A 571 -14.64 -14.05 28.83
N GLU A 572 -13.91 -13.80 29.88
CA GLU A 572 -14.16 -14.53 31.12
C GLU A 572 -15.49 -14.10 31.71
N LYS A 573 -16.35 -15.06 32.02
CA LYS A 573 -17.62 -14.78 32.69
C LYS A 573 -17.33 -14.09 34.00
N GLN A 574 -17.69 -12.82 34.14
CA GLN A 574 -17.63 -12.13 35.42
C GLN A 574 -18.65 -12.76 36.36
N ILE A 575 -18.13 -13.38 37.40
CA ILE A 575 -18.96 -13.96 38.43
C ILE A 575 -19.33 -12.82 39.39
N SER A 576 -20.60 -12.56 39.61
CA SER A 576 -21.04 -11.57 40.60
C SER A 576 -20.40 -11.85 41.97
N GLU A 577 -20.13 -10.81 42.77
CA GLU A 577 -19.43 -10.93 44.07
C GLU A 577 -19.92 -12.07 44.96
N ASN A 578 -21.16 -12.49 44.77
CA ASN A 578 -21.82 -13.56 45.53
C ASN A 578 -21.83 -14.92 44.82
N ASN A 579 -21.39 -15.03 43.57
CA ASN A 579 -21.41 -16.27 42.80
C ASN A 579 -20.03 -16.93 42.77
N ILE A 580 -20.03 -18.25 42.83
CA ILE A 580 -18.85 -19.09 42.67
C ILE A 580 -19.14 -20.09 41.56
N ASP A 581 -18.23 -20.18 40.61
CA ASP A 581 -18.23 -21.20 39.57
C ASP A 581 -17.18 -22.26 39.89
N ILE A 582 -17.58 -23.54 39.87
CA ILE A 582 -16.71 -24.66 40.15
C ILE A 582 -16.87 -25.67 39.03
N PHE A 583 -15.77 -25.93 38.32
CA PHE A 583 -15.76 -26.83 37.16
C PHE A 583 -14.52 -27.74 37.18
N THR A 584 -14.56 -28.78 36.38
CA THR A 584 -13.45 -29.74 36.25
C THR A 584 -12.88 -29.70 34.84
N GLN A 585 -11.57 -29.74 34.76
CA GLN A 585 -10.85 -29.79 33.49
C GLN A 585 -9.48 -30.48 33.68
N ASN A 586 -9.13 -31.42 32.81
CA ASN A 586 -7.83 -32.12 32.82
C ASN A 586 -7.45 -32.73 34.19
N HIS A 587 -8.38 -33.42 34.84
CA HIS A 587 -8.20 -33.99 36.19
C HIS A 587 -7.91 -32.96 37.29
N GLN A 588 -8.32 -31.73 37.10
CA GLN A 588 -8.17 -30.65 38.07
C GLN A 588 -9.55 -30.08 38.45
N ILE A 589 -9.69 -29.62 39.70
CA ILE A 589 -10.81 -28.83 40.16
C ILE A 589 -10.41 -27.37 40.05
N LYS A 590 -11.18 -26.59 39.28
CA LYS A 590 -10.99 -25.16 39.09
C LYS A 590 -12.15 -24.41 39.73
N VAL A 591 -11.81 -23.31 40.43
CA VAL A 591 -12.78 -22.46 41.11
C VAL A 591 -12.55 -21.02 40.69
N ARG A 592 -13.64 -20.37 40.30
CA ARG A 592 -13.67 -18.91 40.05
C ARG A 592 -14.72 -18.30 40.97
N ALA A 593 -14.39 -17.18 41.58
CA ALA A 593 -15.29 -16.47 42.49
C ALA A 593 -15.30 -14.97 42.18
N GLY A 594 -16.39 -14.28 42.43
CA GLY A 594 -16.52 -12.84 42.26
C GLY A 594 -15.80 -12.01 43.35
N SER A 595 -15.35 -12.65 44.45
CA SER A 595 -14.53 -12.08 45.49
C SER A 595 -13.40 -13.03 45.85
N ASP A 596 -12.36 -12.54 46.52
CA ASP A 596 -11.18 -13.34 46.85
C ASP A 596 -11.56 -14.59 47.65
N ILE A 597 -11.01 -15.73 47.25
CA ILE A 597 -11.16 -17.01 47.94
C ILE A 597 -10.13 -17.00 49.09
N LYS A 598 -10.62 -17.04 50.31
CA LYS A 598 -9.81 -17.13 51.51
C LYS A 598 -9.15 -18.50 51.64
N SER A 599 -9.98 -19.57 51.51
CA SER A 599 -9.50 -20.94 51.60
C SER A 599 -10.38 -21.91 50.81
N ILE A 600 -9.76 -22.99 50.34
CA ILE A 600 -10.43 -24.14 49.73
C ILE A 600 -10.05 -25.40 50.48
N HIS A 601 -11.07 -26.24 50.72
CA HIS A 601 -10.93 -27.59 51.25
C HIS A 601 -11.61 -28.55 50.28
N ILE A 602 -10.93 -29.61 49.90
CA ILE A 602 -11.47 -30.68 49.06
C ILE A 602 -11.48 -31.96 49.85
N TYR A 603 -12.63 -32.59 49.95
CA TYR A 603 -12.81 -33.84 50.66
C TYR A 603 -13.24 -34.95 49.69
N SER A 604 -12.81 -36.16 49.96
CA SER A 604 -13.42 -37.35 49.31
C SER A 604 -14.86 -37.54 49.77
N ILE A 605 -15.61 -38.37 49.03
CA ILE A 605 -17.00 -38.70 49.43
C ILE A 605 -17.05 -39.42 50.78
N SER A 606 -15.97 -40.05 51.25
CA SER A 606 -15.82 -40.68 52.57
C SER A 606 -15.49 -39.68 53.69
N GLY A 607 -15.31 -38.37 53.37
CA GLY A 607 -15.00 -37.33 54.33
C GLY A 607 -13.50 -37.11 54.58
N ALA A 608 -12.61 -37.85 53.91
CA ALA A 608 -11.16 -37.65 54.05
C ALA A 608 -10.75 -36.34 53.36
N LEU A 609 -9.95 -35.50 54.03
CA LEU A 609 -9.40 -34.28 53.47
C LEU A 609 -8.35 -34.62 52.41
N ILE A 610 -8.53 -34.19 51.18
CA ILE A 610 -7.65 -34.40 50.03
C ILE A 610 -6.73 -33.20 49.85
N LEU A 611 -7.30 -31.98 49.97
CA LEU A 611 -6.55 -30.76 49.80
C LEU A 611 -7.08 -29.64 50.70
N GLN A 612 -6.18 -28.87 51.31
CA GLN A 612 -6.46 -27.61 51.99
C GLN A 612 -5.49 -26.55 51.55
N GLN A 613 -6.00 -25.40 51.10
CA GLN A 613 -5.14 -24.31 50.62
C GLN A 613 -5.75 -22.95 50.96
N HIS A 614 -4.90 -22.01 51.40
CA HIS A 614 -5.18 -20.57 51.45
C HIS A 614 -4.87 -19.98 50.06
N VAL A 615 -5.80 -19.21 49.47
CA VAL A 615 -5.74 -18.79 48.07
C VAL A 615 -5.45 -17.29 47.96
N ASN A 616 -6.24 -16.43 48.62
CA ASN A 616 -6.18 -14.95 48.52
C ASN A 616 -6.20 -14.40 47.09
N LYS A 617 -6.96 -15.04 46.20
CA LYS A 617 -7.20 -14.69 44.80
C LYS A 617 -8.60 -15.14 44.41
N GLN A 618 -9.15 -14.57 43.35
CA GLN A 618 -10.47 -14.94 42.81
C GLN A 618 -10.47 -16.24 41.99
N TYR A 619 -9.33 -16.84 41.79
CA TYR A 619 -9.16 -18.08 41.03
C TYR A 619 -8.28 -19.08 41.77
N PHE A 620 -8.67 -20.36 41.71
CA PHE A 620 -7.93 -21.49 42.24
C PHE A 620 -7.95 -22.66 41.23
N GLU A 621 -6.85 -23.38 41.18
CA GLU A 621 -6.67 -24.60 40.42
C GLU A 621 -5.94 -25.64 41.27
N SER A 622 -6.52 -26.84 41.39
CA SER A 622 -5.91 -27.93 42.10
C SER A 622 -4.77 -28.57 41.29
N ASN A 623 -3.88 -29.27 41.94
CA ASN A 623 -3.07 -30.29 41.30
C ASN A 623 -3.98 -31.39 40.71
N ASN A 624 -3.42 -32.30 39.90
CA ASN A 624 -4.18 -33.43 39.38
C ASN A 624 -4.73 -34.27 40.55
N ILE A 625 -6.05 -34.51 40.50
CA ILE A 625 -6.80 -35.31 41.48
C ILE A 625 -7.33 -36.55 40.74
N GLU A 626 -7.32 -37.70 41.43
CA GLU A 626 -7.85 -38.94 40.84
C GLU A 626 -9.32 -38.82 40.46
N THR A 627 -9.74 -39.60 39.48
CA THR A 627 -11.15 -39.65 39.10
C THR A 627 -12.02 -40.11 40.28
N GLY A 628 -13.03 -39.33 40.63
CA GLY A 628 -13.85 -39.60 41.83
C GLY A 628 -14.94 -38.57 42.05
N VAL A 629 -15.62 -38.69 43.20
CA VAL A 629 -16.62 -37.72 43.66
C VAL A 629 -16.07 -37.01 44.90
N TYR A 630 -16.10 -35.68 44.87
CA TYR A 630 -15.49 -34.83 45.91
C TYR A 630 -16.50 -33.80 46.41
N LEU A 631 -16.30 -33.40 47.68
CA LEU A 631 -16.98 -32.24 48.26
C LEU A 631 -15.95 -31.11 48.33
N VAL A 632 -16.22 -30.01 47.65
CA VAL A 632 -15.40 -28.81 47.65
C VAL A 632 -16.04 -27.75 48.51
N GLN A 633 -15.34 -27.34 49.54
CA GLN A 633 -15.74 -26.26 50.47
C GLN A 633 -14.86 -25.04 50.16
N ILE A 634 -15.49 -23.91 49.89
CA ILE A 634 -14.85 -22.65 49.52
C ILE A 634 -15.28 -21.59 50.50
N THR A 635 -14.32 -20.94 51.15
CA THR A 635 -14.58 -19.79 52.03
C THR A 635 -14.03 -18.53 51.33
N LEU A 636 -14.92 -17.56 51.12
CA LEU A 636 -14.54 -16.26 50.55
C LEU A 636 -13.99 -15.30 51.63
N SER A 637 -13.30 -14.24 51.20
CA SER A 637 -12.76 -13.19 52.05
C SER A 637 -13.84 -12.43 52.84
N ASN A 638 -15.08 -12.36 52.31
CA ASN A 638 -16.26 -11.79 52.99
C ASN A 638 -16.89 -12.74 54.04
N GLY A 639 -16.27 -13.90 54.32
CA GLY A 639 -16.73 -14.89 55.30
C GLY A 639 -17.79 -15.88 54.80
N LYS A 640 -18.29 -15.75 53.58
CA LYS A 640 -19.26 -16.68 52.99
C LYS A 640 -18.59 -18.02 52.69
N THR A 641 -19.24 -19.13 53.10
CA THR A 641 -18.74 -20.48 52.82
C THR A 641 -19.76 -21.22 51.92
N ILE A 642 -19.25 -21.87 50.89
CA ILE A 642 -20.04 -22.64 49.93
C ILE A 642 -19.49 -24.06 49.83
N ASN A 643 -20.39 -25.04 49.84
CA ASN A 643 -20.06 -26.45 49.70
C ASN A 643 -20.69 -26.95 48.38
N LYS A 644 -19.88 -27.61 47.54
CA LYS A 644 -20.38 -28.18 46.27
C LYS A 644 -19.82 -29.56 46.04
N LYS A 645 -20.69 -30.50 45.62
CA LYS A 645 -20.32 -31.86 45.24
C LYS A 645 -19.93 -31.85 43.76
N ILE A 646 -18.77 -32.40 43.45
CA ILE A 646 -18.22 -32.42 42.09
C ILE A 646 -17.81 -33.85 41.73
N LYS A 647 -17.99 -34.20 40.46
CA LYS A 647 -17.47 -35.44 39.87
C LYS A 647 -16.31 -35.09 38.92
N LEU A 648 -15.20 -35.70 39.14
CA LEU A 648 -13.99 -35.66 38.28
C LEU A 648 -13.95 -36.87 37.37
#